data_41cbc50631a406750732b6a9da8e917e
#
_entry.id   41cbc50631a406750732b6a9da8e917e
#
_cell.length_a   1.000
_cell.length_b   1.000
_cell.length_c   1.000
_cell.angle_alpha   90.00
_cell.angle_beta   90.00
_cell.angle_gamma   90.00
#
_symmetry.space_group_name_H-M   'P 1'
#
loop_
_entity.id
_entity.type
_entity.pdbx_description
1 polymer ?
#
loop_
_entity_poly.entity_id
_entity_poly.type
_entity_poly.pdbx_seq_one_letter_code
_entity_poly.pdbx_strand_id
1 'polypeptide(L)'
;MKQEKVTFLFFMVFLFLSCGKDVLKENIYPKKKSKTEILYKSSVYKALNYKEKFEVSKQILRTDTLNNADKYLIFDKITFLYYKLNKIDSAIYYSKEMLILDFIKKNDAHFGKVNFKLGGYFNKKNQTDSAFYYYQKSKEYFFRAKDSLRVGKCLLNIAIIESNYGSYSKSDSSAVASIKVINGKRRRTTTAAYNCLAINSKERLLYKDAISYYRKAIDISKKKSSSIIYKNNLANVYKELKNYSVSISILEDLLKDSIGNIRTKARVIDNLAHIKWLNNTQEPILKDLLLAESMRIEEKDNYGLMASYNHLSDFFAEKDKIKSLLYANKMYEFSKKAQNSKDQIDAIEKIVALETPLKSIKYYQESIRLSDSLQKAETKQQYKFANIKYDYEEEEKQKLKFKTLASENKLIAEEENSQKKNILIIAVVFASGLLLLIFRRKQQHKKRLLQETYITETRIAKKLHDGLGNDIFKTLTKVQNPKYKPADIINDLDNIYLQTRAISHENDSIETGKDFDDYFRDLVASYNSDACKIILKDLASLDLKKLAKEKQIVLYRVFNELFVNMRKHSKATLVMLSCEKIKNQYQIIYVDNGIGFKENKIIFKNGLKNVETRIKTINGTITFENKPGKGLKVIFNFKK
;
A
#
# COMPACT_ATOMS: atom_id res chain seq x y z
N MET A 1 -54.76 28.49 -6.76
CA MET A 1 -53.71 28.15 -7.77
C MET A 1 -52.29 27.98 -7.19
N LYS A 2 -51.71 28.84 -6.37
CA LYS A 2 -50.37 28.63 -5.77
C LYS A 2 -50.38 27.52 -4.70
N GLN A 3 -51.40 27.50 -3.84
CA GLN A 3 -51.55 26.46 -2.81
C GLN A 3 -51.85 25.09 -3.39
N GLU A 4 -52.68 25.04 -4.44
CA GLU A 4 -53.00 23.81 -5.16
C GLU A 4 -51.78 23.17 -5.85
N LYS A 5 -50.86 23.96 -6.39
CA LYS A 5 -49.62 23.45 -6.99
C LYS A 5 -48.67 22.87 -5.94
N VAL A 6 -48.64 23.43 -4.75
CA VAL A 6 -47.83 22.88 -3.63
C VAL A 6 -48.49 21.60 -3.12
N THR A 7 -49.83 21.55 -2.97
CA THR A 7 -50.57 20.36 -2.56
C THR A 7 -50.47 19.22 -3.58
N PHE A 8 -50.54 19.58 -4.88
CA PHE A 8 -50.33 18.60 -5.97
C PHE A 8 -48.91 18.02 -6.01
N LEU A 9 -47.89 18.84 -5.75
CA LEU A 9 -46.51 18.38 -5.63
C LEU A 9 -46.31 17.51 -4.37
N PHE A 10 -46.99 17.85 -3.27
CA PHE A 10 -47.02 17.01 -2.06
C PHE A 10 -47.68 15.63 -2.32
N PHE A 11 -48.76 15.59 -3.08
CA PHE A 11 -49.42 14.36 -3.49
C PHE A 11 -48.57 13.54 -4.46
N MET A 12 -47.89 14.21 -5.38
CA MET A 12 -46.93 13.58 -6.31
C MET A 12 -45.71 12.99 -5.57
N VAL A 13 -45.21 13.64 -4.54
CA VAL A 13 -44.14 13.12 -3.67
C VAL A 13 -44.60 11.86 -2.94
N PHE A 14 -45.84 11.81 -2.48
CA PHE A 14 -46.42 10.65 -1.80
C PHE A 14 -46.62 9.45 -2.76
N LEU A 15 -47.11 9.69 -3.97
CA LEU A 15 -47.25 8.67 -5.01
C LEU A 15 -45.90 8.08 -5.47
N PHE A 16 -44.84 8.90 -5.52
CA PHE A 16 -43.49 8.43 -5.90
C PHE A 16 -42.79 7.62 -4.79
N LEU A 17 -43.22 7.74 -3.55
CA LEU A 17 -42.61 7.05 -2.40
C LEU A 17 -43.31 5.74 -2.00
N SER A 18 -44.56 5.47 -2.54
CA SER A 18 -45.38 4.36 -2.13
C SER A 18 -45.24 3.08 -2.96
N CYS A 19 -44.42 3.03 -4.01
CA CYS A 19 -44.28 1.83 -4.85
C CYS A 19 -42.92 1.12 -4.69
N GLY A 20 -42.96 -0.06 -4.08
CA GLY A 20 -42.27 -1.28 -4.49
C GLY A 20 -40.79 -1.44 -4.10
N LYS A 21 -40.60 -2.38 -3.18
CA LYS A 21 -39.35 -3.16 -3.03
C LYS A 21 -39.04 -3.87 -4.33
N ASP A 22 -37.84 -3.70 -4.87
CA ASP A 22 -37.24 -4.68 -5.75
C ASP A 22 -35.78 -4.94 -5.41
N VAL A 23 -35.45 -6.22 -5.46
CA VAL A 23 -34.27 -6.90 -4.99
C VAL A 23 -33.12 -6.72 -6.01
N LEU A 24 -31.91 -6.60 -5.51
CA LEU A 24 -30.62 -6.48 -6.16
C LEU A 24 -30.40 -7.46 -7.33
N LYS A 25 -30.04 -6.91 -8.48
CA LYS A 25 -29.08 -7.51 -9.44
C LYS A 25 -28.20 -6.38 -10.00
N GLU A 26 -26.90 -6.46 -9.74
CA GLU A 26 -25.91 -5.64 -10.45
C GLU A 26 -25.91 -6.02 -11.91
N ASN A 27 -26.36 -5.09 -12.77
CA ASN A 27 -26.14 -5.13 -14.20
C ASN A 27 -25.89 -3.72 -14.73
N ILE A 28 -24.94 -3.63 -15.65
CA ILE A 28 -24.48 -2.47 -16.38
C ILE A 28 -25.65 -1.88 -17.19
N TYR A 29 -26.45 -1.01 -16.52
CA TYR A 29 -27.44 -0.16 -17.17
C TYR A 29 -27.20 1.29 -16.75
N PRO A 30 -27.52 2.32 -17.55
CA PRO A 30 -27.36 3.72 -17.20
C PRO A 30 -28.08 3.96 -15.88
N LYS A 31 -27.34 4.48 -14.88
CA LYS A 31 -27.85 4.72 -13.51
C LYS A 31 -29.22 5.39 -13.57
N LYS A 32 -30.28 4.66 -13.27
CA LYS A 32 -31.65 5.17 -13.16
C LYS A 32 -31.62 6.31 -12.15
N LYS A 33 -31.99 7.52 -12.58
CA LYS A 33 -32.03 8.70 -11.70
C LYS A 33 -32.96 8.43 -10.52
N SER A 34 -32.56 8.82 -9.32
CA SER A 34 -33.42 8.66 -8.14
C SER A 34 -34.67 9.50 -8.27
N LYS A 35 -35.74 9.10 -7.59
CA LYS A 35 -37.00 9.87 -7.53
C LYS A 35 -36.73 11.31 -7.07
N THR A 36 -35.85 11.49 -6.08
CA THR A 36 -35.38 12.79 -5.58
C THR A 36 -34.69 13.61 -6.65
N GLU A 37 -33.82 13.00 -7.46
CA GLU A 37 -33.15 13.69 -8.57
C GLU A 37 -34.11 14.12 -9.67
N ILE A 38 -35.09 13.27 -9.98
CA ILE A 38 -36.13 13.59 -10.97
C ILE A 38 -36.96 14.77 -10.47
N LEU A 39 -37.41 14.75 -9.23
CA LEU A 39 -38.19 15.83 -8.64
C LEU A 39 -37.45 17.17 -8.68
N TYR A 40 -36.20 17.22 -8.24
CA TYR A 40 -35.41 18.47 -8.24
C TYR A 40 -35.09 19.00 -9.65
N LYS A 41 -35.17 18.17 -10.67
CA LYS A 41 -35.03 18.58 -12.08
C LYS A 41 -36.34 18.95 -12.75
N SER A 42 -37.49 18.66 -12.12
CA SER A 42 -38.81 18.96 -12.66
C SER A 42 -39.03 20.48 -12.85
N SER A 43 -39.87 20.81 -13.85
CA SER A 43 -40.31 22.20 -14.08
C SER A 43 -41.12 22.75 -12.88
N VAL A 44 -41.94 21.90 -12.28
CA VAL A 44 -42.76 22.23 -11.10
C VAL A 44 -41.87 22.66 -9.92
N TYR A 45 -40.87 21.87 -9.54
CA TYR A 45 -39.97 22.27 -8.45
C TYR A 45 -39.15 23.52 -8.78
N LYS A 46 -38.74 23.69 -10.03
CA LYS A 46 -38.00 24.88 -10.46
C LYS A 46 -38.82 26.18 -10.34
N ALA A 47 -40.10 26.10 -10.60
CA ALA A 47 -41.02 27.22 -10.53
C ALA A 47 -41.32 27.70 -9.12
N LEU A 48 -41.13 26.90 -8.08
CA LEU A 48 -41.35 27.24 -6.69
C LEU A 48 -40.39 28.36 -6.21
N ASN A 49 -40.86 29.19 -5.27
CA ASN A 49 -39.95 30.11 -4.58
C ASN A 49 -39.04 29.40 -3.56
N TYR A 50 -38.12 30.16 -2.92
CA TYR A 50 -37.15 29.55 -2.00
C TYR A 50 -37.76 28.95 -0.74
N LYS A 51 -38.84 29.54 -0.20
CA LYS A 51 -39.55 29.00 0.98
C LYS A 51 -40.27 27.70 0.64
N GLU A 52 -40.99 27.67 -0.47
CA GLU A 52 -41.70 26.49 -0.97
C GLU A 52 -40.70 25.34 -1.28
N LYS A 53 -39.58 25.61 -1.98
CA LYS A 53 -38.52 24.67 -2.22
C LYS A 53 -37.94 24.08 -0.93
N PHE A 54 -37.85 24.92 0.10
CA PHE A 54 -37.35 24.53 1.39
C PHE A 54 -38.30 23.54 2.08
N GLU A 55 -39.61 23.86 2.13
CA GLU A 55 -40.60 22.96 2.75
C GLU A 55 -40.68 21.60 2.04
N VAL A 56 -40.68 21.57 0.70
CA VAL A 56 -40.63 20.33 -0.08
C VAL A 56 -39.38 19.53 0.26
N SER A 57 -38.23 20.17 0.31
CA SER A 57 -36.96 19.45 0.62
C SER A 57 -36.93 18.90 2.04
N LYS A 58 -37.51 19.63 3.01
CA LYS A 58 -37.63 19.23 4.41
C LYS A 58 -38.59 18.05 4.57
N GLN A 59 -39.68 18.03 3.82
CA GLN A 59 -40.65 16.93 3.85
C GLN A 59 -40.03 15.64 3.29
N ILE A 60 -39.28 15.72 2.18
CA ILE A 60 -38.59 14.55 1.63
C ILE A 60 -37.57 14.01 2.65
N LEU A 61 -36.88 14.90 3.40
CA LEU A 61 -35.91 14.48 4.41
C LEU A 61 -36.54 13.68 5.57
N ARG A 62 -37.84 13.86 5.84
CA ARG A 62 -38.58 13.15 6.89
C ARG A 62 -39.00 11.72 6.50
N THR A 63 -38.78 11.32 5.25
CA THR A 63 -39.10 9.96 4.80
C THR A 63 -37.99 8.99 5.17
N ASP A 64 -38.31 7.90 5.86
CA ASP A 64 -37.35 6.95 6.43
C ASP A 64 -36.61 6.07 5.42
N THR A 65 -36.96 6.15 4.14
CA THR A 65 -36.44 5.26 3.08
C THR A 65 -35.31 5.85 2.23
N LEU A 66 -34.67 6.94 2.67
CA LEU A 66 -33.66 7.64 1.90
C LEU A 66 -32.29 6.94 1.98
N ASN A 67 -31.73 6.59 0.82
CA ASN A 67 -30.35 6.16 0.73
C ASN A 67 -29.37 7.36 0.91
N ASN A 68 -28.08 7.06 1.14
CA ASN A 68 -27.07 8.09 1.38
C ASN A 68 -26.88 9.07 0.21
N ALA A 69 -27.09 8.64 -1.04
CA ALA A 69 -26.99 9.52 -2.21
C ALA A 69 -28.16 10.53 -2.26
N ASP A 70 -29.37 10.09 -1.97
CA ASP A 70 -30.54 10.97 -1.86
C ASP A 70 -30.43 11.92 -0.68
N LYS A 71 -29.97 11.46 0.48
CA LYS A 71 -29.68 12.32 1.65
C LYS A 71 -28.68 13.42 1.25
N TYR A 72 -27.63 13.08 0.53
CA TYR A 72 -26.67 14.06 0.02
C TYR A 72 -27.33 15.10 -0.88
N LEU A 73 -28.15 14.68 -1.86
CA LEU A 73 -28.83 15.58 -2.77
C LEU A 73 -29.77 16.55 -2.02
N ILE A 74 -30.48 16.04 -1.05
CA ILE A 74 -31.41 16.84 -0.22
C ILE A 74 -30.63 17.83 0.62
N PHE A 75 -29.60 17.40 1.35
CA PHE A 75 -28.75 18.29 2.13
C PHE A 75 -28.07 19.35 1.24
N ASP A 76 -27.61 18.97 0.03
CA ASP A 76 -27.01 19.92 -0.93
C ASP A 76 -28.02 21.05 -1.32
N LYS A 77 -29.30 20.69 -1.45
CA LYS A 77 -30.38 21.67 -1.70
C LYS A 77 -30.75 22.47 -0.47
N ILE A 78 -30.95 21.83 0.66
CA ILE A 78 -31.31 22.48 1.93
C ILE A 78 -30.23 23.50 2.33
N THR A 79 -28.94 23.13 2.25
CA THR A 79 -27.85 24.09 2.57
C THR A 79 -27.86 25.32 1.68
N PHE A 80 -28.12 25.13 0.36
CA PHE A 80 -28.27 26.26 -0.56
C PHE A 80 -29.49 27.14 -0.24
N LEU A 81 -30.61 26.49 0.13
CA LEU A 81 -31.86 27.24 0.48
C LEU A 81 -31.69 28.01 1.79
N TYR A 82 -31.09 27.44 2.82
CA TYR A 82 -30.74 28.15 4.05
C TYR A 82 -29.82 29.35 3.77
N TYR A 83 -28.83 29.18 2.90
CA TYR A 83 -27.97 30.29 2.48
C TYR A 83 -28.77 31.42 1.81
N LYS A 84 -29.73 31.09 0.91
CA LYS A 84 -30.62 32.09 0.24
C LYS A 84 -31.57 32.78 1.19
N LEU A 85 -32.00 32.06 2.24
CA LEU A 85 -32.85 32.61 3.31
C LEU A 85 -32.05 33.33 4.41
N ASN A 86 -30.77 33.56 4.22
CA ASN A 86 -29.81 34.15 5.16
C ASN A 86 -29.70 33.44 6.52
N LYS A 87 -30.06 32.12 6.58
CA LYS A 87 -29.90 31.24 7.75
C LYS A 87 -28.57 30.48 7.66
N ILE A 88 -27.46 31.21 7.82
CA ILE A 88 -26.12 30.68 7.53
C ILE A 88 -25.72 29.56 8.48
N ASP A 89 -26.06 29.63 9.78
CA ASP A 89 -25.74 28.62 10.78
C ASP A 89 -26.37 27.26 10.42
N SER A 90 -27.62 27.27 10.00
CA SER A 90 -28.27 26.05 9.53
C SER A 90 -27.61 25.49 8.26
N ALA A 91 -27.17 26.35 7.34
CA ALA A 91 -26.44 25.93 6.15
C ALA A 91 -25.10 25.27 6.52
N ILE A 92 -24.39 25.79 7.52
CA ILE A 92 -23.16 25.21 8.05
C ILE A 92 -23.43 23.85 8.71
N TYR A 93 -24.44 23.77 9.57
CA TYR A 93 -24.83 22.52 10.27
C TYR A 93 -25.09 21.39 9.27
N TYR A 94 -26.02 21.57 8.33
CA TYR A 94 -26.34 20.54 7.34
C TYR A 94 -25.17 20.23 6.39
N SER A 95 -24.27 21.18 6.13
CA SER A 95 -23.06 20.91 5.36
C SER A 95 -22.08 20.03 6.14
N LYS A 96 -21.99 20.20 7.48
CA LYS A 96 -21.17 19.30 8.33
C LYS A 96 -21.78 17.90 8.38
N GLU A 97 -23.10 17.78 8.51
CA GLU A 97 -23.81 16.49 8.43
C GLU A 97 -23.55 15.76 7.10
N MET A 98 -23.42 16.49 5.98
CA MET A 98 -23.03 15.89 4.71
C MET A 98 -21.66 15.23 4.75
N LEU A 99 -20.68 15.79 5.47
CA LEU A 99 -19.32 15.25 5.55
C LEU A 99 -19.25 13.90 6.27
N ILE A 100 -20.26 13.56 7.08
CA ILE A 100 -20.31 12.31 7.84
C ILE A 100 -20.83 11.15 6.96
N LEU A 101 -21.56 11.44 5.88
CA LEU A 101 -22.14 10.42 5.02
C LEU A 101 -21.05 9.57 4.32
N ASP A 102 -21.14 8.27 4.43
CA ASP A 102 -20.15 7.32 3.83
C ASP A 102 -20.03 7.48 2.30
N PHE A 103 -21.14 7.83 1.64
CA PHE A 103 -21.15 8.15 0.21
C PHE A 103 -20.21 9.30 -0.14
N ILE A 104 -20.09 10.29 0.74
CA ILE A 104 -19.25 11.48 0.56
C ILE A 104 -17.79 11.15 0.86
N LYS A 105 -17.53 10.39 1.95
CA LYS A 105 -16.16 10.01 2.36
C LYS A 105 -15.41 9.25 1.26
N LYS A 106 -16.13 8.50 0.43
CA LYS A 106 -15.57 7.72 -0.69
C LYS A 106 -15.45 8.50 -2.00
N ASN A 107 -15.87 9.80 -2.04
CA ASN A 107 -15.90 10.59 -3.27
C ASN A 107 -15.25 11.97 -3.06
N ASP A 108 -13.99 12.09 -3.46
CA ASP A 108 -13.20 13.33 -3.31
C ASP A 108 -13.89 14.56 -3.94
N ALA A 109 -14.54 14.42 -5.10
CA ALA A 109 -15.20 15.55 -5.74
C ALA A 109 -16.39 16.07 -4.93
N HIS A 110 -17.17 15.18 -4.30
CA HIS A 110 -18.28 15.57 -3.44
C HIS A 110 -17.77 16.15 -2.12
N PHE A 111 -16.77 15.52 -1.52
CA PHE A 111 -16.14 16.02 -0.30
C PHE A 111 -15.55 17.43 -0.50
N GLY A 112 -14.83 17.62 -1.62
CA GLY A 112 -14.32 18.93 -2.03
C GLY A 112 -15.44 19.96 -2.20
N LYS A 113 -16.59 19.60 -2.81
CA LYS A 113 -17.73 20.48 -3.01
C LYS A 113 -18.37 20.94 -1.70
N VAL A 114 -18.51 20.03 -0.73
CA VAL A 114 -19.08 20.37 0.59
C VAL A 114 -18.16 21.34 1.34
N ASN A 115 -16.84 21.05 1.36
CA ASN A 115 -15.87 21.94 1.98
C ASN A 115 -15.84 23.32 1.30
N PHE A 116 -15.98 23.39 -0.03
CA PHE A 116 -16.08 24.66 -0.74
C PHE A 116 -17.28 25.50 -0.29
N LYS A 117 -18.44 24.85 -0.09
CA LYS A 117 -19.63 25.53 0.44
C LYS A 117 -19.43 26.04 1.86
N LEU A 118 -18.85 25.18 2.75
CA LEU A 118 -18.52 25.57 4.12
C LEU A 118 -17.59 26.76 4.14
N GLY A 119 -16.53 26.78 3.32
CA GLY A 119 -15.67 27.94 3.16
C GLY A 119 -16.46 29.20 2.81
N GLY A 120 -17.40 29.09 1.86
CA GLY A 120 -18.29 30.25 1.48
C GLY A 120 -19.22 30.67 2.60
N TYR A 121 -19.79 29.76 3.37
CA TYR A 121 -20.69 30.07 4.48
C TYR A 121 -19.96 30.72 5.65
N PHE A 122 -18.79 30.22 6.02
CA PHE A 122 -17.95 30.83 7.04
C PHE A 122 -17.45 32.22 6.63
N ASN A 123 -17.08 32.40 5.35
CA ASN A 123 -16.72 33.72 4.82
C ASN A 123 -17.89 34.72 4.91
N LYS A 124 -19.11 34.26 4.62
CA LYS A 124 -20.33 35.09 4.78
C LYS A 124 -20.60 35.52 6.23
N LYS A 125 -20.15 34.73 7.21
CA LYS A 125 -20.21 35.04 8.65
C LYS A 125 -19.01 35.87 9.14
N ASN A 126 -18.12 36.31 8.28
CA ASN A 126 -16.86 36.97 8.65
C ASN A 126 -15.94 36.06 9.53
N GLN A 127 -16.16 34.71 9.54
CA GLN A 127 -15.30 33.75 10.18
C GLN A 127 -14.23 33.28 9.18
N THR A 128 -13.33 34.20 8.89
CA THR A 128 -12.36 34.06 7.77
C THR A 128 -11.38 32.93 7.98
N ASP A 129 -11.05 32.63 9.25
CA ASP A 129 -10.18 31.55 9.65
C ASP A 129 -10.76 30.18 9.22
N SER A 130 -12.01 29.93 9.60
CA SER A 130 -12.74 28.73 9.19
C SER A 130 -12.93 28.69 7.67
N ALA A 131 -13.18 29.83 7.03
CA ALA A 131 -13.28 29.90 5.58
C ALA A 131 -11.98 29.46 4.89
N PHE A 132 -10.84 29.98 5.37
CA PHE A 132 -9.50 29.58 4.87
C PHE A 132 -9.28 28.09 5.00
N TYR A 133 -9.50 27.52 6.19
CA TYR A 133 -9.36 26.08 6.45
C TYR A 133 -10.18 25.23 5.48
N TYR A 134 -11.47 25.55 5.34
CA TYR A 134 -12.36 24.78 4.46
C TYR A 134 -12.03 24.96 2.97
N TYR A 135 -11.55 26.11 2.53
CA TYR A 135 -11.07 26.29 1.15
C TYR A 135 -9.78 25.51 0.89
N GLN A 136 -8.86 25.43 1.85
CA GLN A 136 -7.66 24.61 1.73
C GLN A 136 -8.03 23.12 1.64
N LYS A 137 -8.90 22.61 2.54
CA LYS A 137 -9.43 21.24 2.46
C LYS A 137 -10.11 20.97 1.11
N SER A 138 -10.95 21.89 0.66
CA SER A 138 -11.62 21.78 -0.64
C SER A 138 -10.63 21.69 -1.79
N LYS A 139 -9.57 22.53 -1.77
CA LYS A 139 -8.48 22.49 -2.78
C LYS A 139 -7.83 21.11 -2.86
N GLU A 140 -7.50 20.52 -1.71
CA GLU A 140 -6.85 19.20 -1.61
C GLU A 140 -7.73 18.12 -2.24
N TYR A 141 -9.02 18.06 -1.88
CA TYR A 141 -9.94 17.06 -2.41
C TYR A 141 -10.22 17.24 -3.91
N PHE A 142 -10.35 18.48 -4.39
CA PHE A 142 -10.49 18.72 -5.84
C PHE A 142 -9.22 18.41 -6.61
N PHE A 143 -8.05 18.58 -6.00
CA PHE A 143 -6.78 18.15 -6.59
C PHE A 143 -6.73 16.64 -6.77
N ARG A 144 -7.10 15.85 -5.73
CA ARG A 144 -7.22 14.39 -5.81
C ARG A 144 -8.25 13.95 -6.85
N ALA A 145 -9.37 14.67 -6.93
CA ALA A 145 -10.40 14.43 -7.95
C ALA A 145 -10.00 14.90 -9.36
N LYS A 146 -8.78 15.44 -9.55
CA LYS A 146 -8.29 15.99 -10.83
C LYS A 146 -9.18 17.11 -11.41
N ASP A 147 -9.93 17.84 -10.57
CA ASP A 147 -10.78 18.97 -10.97
C ASP A 147 -10.03 20.31 -10.87
N SER A 148 -9.20 20.57 -11.87
CA SER A 148 -8.38 21.78 -11.94
C SER A 148 -9.18 23.09 -11.90
N LEU A 149 -10.42 23.07 -12.44
CA LEU A 149 -11.27 24.28 -12.45
C LEU A 149 -11.76 24.65 -11.05
N ARG A 150 -12.05 23.66 -10.21
CA ARG A 150 -12.46 23.89 -8.82
C ARG A 150 -11.26 24.15 -7.92
N VAL A 151 -10.12 23.52 -8.18
CA VAL A 151 -8.84 23.87 -7.52
C VAL A 151 -8.55 25.37 -7.70
N GLY A 152 -8.63 25.88 -8.94
CA GLY A 152 -8.39 27.30 -9.22
C GLY A 152 -9.37 28.23 -8.49
N LYS A 153 -10.64 27.84 -8.31
CA LYS A 153 -11.60 28.61 -7.50
C LYS A 153 -11.23 28.65 -6.02
N CYS A 154 -10.77 27.53 -5.47
CA CYS A 154 -10.31 27.50 -4.08
C CYS A 154 -9.11 28.42 -3.89
N LEU A 155 -8.12 28.34 -4.79
CA LEU A 155 -6.94 29.20 -4.78
C LEU A 155 -7.30 30.69 -4.86
N LEU A 156 -8.28 31.05 -5.69
CA LEU A 156 -8.77 32.45 -5.75
C LEU A 156 -9.39 32.91 -4.43
N ASN A 157 -10.23 32.08 -3.79
CA ASN A 157 -10.83 32.46 -2.51
C ASN A 157 -9.78 32.54 -1.40
N ILE A 158 -8.78 31.67 -1.42
CA ILE A 158 -7.62 31.73 -0.52
C ILE A 158 -6.85 33.03 -0.74
N ALA A 159 -6.57 33.41 -2.02
CA ALA A 159 -5.90 34.66 -2.36
C ALA A 159 -6.66 35.88 -1.84
N ILE A 160 -7.99 35.92 -2.01
CA ILE A 160 -8.83 37.03 -1.49
C ILE A 160 -8.72 37.10 0.04
N ILE A 161 -8.75 35.96 0.74
CA ILE A 161 -8.59 35.96 2.20
C ILE A 161 -7.20 36.47 2.59
N GLU A 162 -6.14 35.98 1.96
CA GLU A 162 -4.77 36.45 2.21
C GLU A 162 -4.60 37.96 1.95
N SER A 163 -5.24 38.48 0.89
CA SER A 163 -5.28 39.92 0.59
C SER A 163 -5.95 40.71 1.71
N ASN A 164 -7.11 40.25 2.19
CA ASN A 164 -7.85 40.95 3.26
C ASN A 164 -7.07 40.97 4.59
N TYR A 165 -6.13 40.08 4.81
CA TYR A 165 -5.22 40.07 5.95
C TYR A 165 -3.90 40.80 5.70
N GLY A 166 -3.76 41.51 4.59
CA GLY A 166 -2.54 42.25 4.22
C GLY A 166 -1.38 41.32 3.80
N SER A 167 -1.60 40.00 3.69
CA SER A 167 -0.59 39.04 3.23
C SER A 167 -0.44 39.06 1.70
N TYR A 168 -0.16 40.24 1.15
CA TYR A 168 -0.20 40.47 -0.30
C TYR A 168 0.71 39.54 -1.12
N SER A 169 1.92 39.27 -0.66
CA SER A 169 2.85 38.38 -1.39
C SER A 169 2.30 36.95 -1.51
N LYS A 170 1.70 36.42 -0.45
CA LYS A 170 1.09 35.07 -0.46
C LYS A 170 -0.21 35.07 -1.29
N SER A 171 -0.99 36.12 -1.18
CA SER A 171 -2.17 36.34 -2.02
C SER A 171 -1.81 36.31 -3.51
N ASP A 172 -0.75 37.03 -3.90
CA ASP A 172 -0.28 37.05 -5.28
C ASP A 172 0.12 35.62 -5.75
N SER A 173 0.82 34.87 -4.90
CA SER A 173 1.21 33.48 -5.22
C SER A 173 -0.03 32.59 -5.43
N SER A 174 -1.04 32.71 -4.56
CA SER A 174 -2.31 31.96 -4.66
C SER A 174 -3.12 32.38 -5.89
N ALA A 175 -3.18 33.68 -6.20
CA ALA A 175 -3.89 34.20 -7.39
C ALA A 175 -3.20 33.74 -8.70
N VAL A 176 -1.88 33.81 -8.78
CA VAL A 176 -1.09 33.33 -9.93
C VAL A 176 -1.28 31.83 -10.10
N ALA A 177 -1.22 31.05 -9.02
CA ALA A 177 -1.48 29.60 -9.06
C ALA A 177 -2.91 29.30 -9.57
N SER A 178 -3.92 30.10 -9.14
CA SER A 178 -5.28 29.99 -9.67
C SER A 178 -5.33 30.18 -11.19
N ILE A 179 -4.68 31.21 -11.71
CA ILE A 179 -4.63 31.51 -13.15
C ILE A 179 -3.97 30.34 -13.91
N LYS A 180 -2.81 29.86 -13.43
CA LYS A 180 -2.07 28.75 -14.05
C LYS A 180 -2.89 27.48 -14.12
N VAL A 181 -3.50 27.09 -13.00
CA VAL A 181 -4.27 25.83 -12.91
C VAL A 181 -5.52 25.85 -13.80
N ILE A 182 -6.17 27.02 -13.93
CA ILE A 182 -7.37 27.19 -14.78
C ILE A 182 -7.00 27.21 -16.27
N ASN A 183 -5.81 27.71 -16.60
CA ASN A 183 -5.29 27.77 -17.97
C ASN A 183 -6.32 28.26 -19.00
N GLY A 184 -6.90 29.43 -18.76
CA GLY A 184 -7.87 30.10 -19.65
C GLY A 184 -9.28 29.47 -19.72
N LYS A 185 -9.49 28.26 -19.17
CA LYS A 185 -10.77 27.53 -19.27
C LYS A 185 -11.94 28.20 -18.54
N ARG A 186 -11.70 29.10 -17.60
CA ARG A 186 -12.73 29.73 -16.77
C ARG A 186 -12.50 31.21 -16.56
N ARG A 187 -12.87 32.00 -17.57
CA ARG A 187 -12.68 33.47 -17.64
C ARG A 187 -13.07 34.19 -16.37
N ARG A 188 -14.27 33.95 -15.79
CA ARG A 188 -14.73 34.63 -14.58
C ARG A 188 -13.77 34.49 -13.38
N THR A 189 -13.18 33.32 -13.19
CA THR A 189 -12.23 33.11 -12.10
C THR A 189 -10.89 33.79 -12.41
N THR A 190 -10.44 33.69 -13.65
CA THR A 190 -9.21 34.32 -14.13
C THR A 190 -9.27 35.83 -14.00
N THR A 191 -10.40 36.49 -14.41
CA THR A 191 -10.57 37.93 -14.26
C THR A 191 -10.62 38.38 -12.80
N ALA A 192 -11.25 37.57 -11.93
CA ALA A 192 -11.28 37.86 -10.49
C ALA A 192 -9.88 37.71 -9.85
N ALA A 193 -9.06 36.77 -10.34
CA ALA A 193 -7.67 36.61 -9.87
C ALA A 193 -6.78 37.79 -10.30
N TYR A 194 -6.92 38.28 -11.54
CA TYR A 194 -6.25 39.52 -11.96
C TYR A 194 -6.71 40.72 -11.16
N ASN A 195 -8.03 40.86 -10.85
CA ASN A 195 -8.52 41.91 -9.98
C ASN A 195 -7.90 41.81 -8.56
N CYS A 196 -7.73 40.60 -8.02
CA CYS A 196 -7.07 40.43 -6.73
C CYS A 196 -5.61 40.91 -6.78
N LEU A 197 -4.84 40.50 -7.82
CA LEU A 197 -3.47 40.99 -8.04
C LEU A 197 -3.41 42.50 -8.17
N ALA A 198 -4.37 43.11 -8.89
CA ALA A 198 -4.48 44.58 -9.04
C ALA A 198 -4.73 45.29 -7.71
N ILE A 199 -5.63 44.77 -6.89
CA ILE A 199 -5.88 45.31 -5.53
C ILE A 199 -4.62 45.22 -4.69
N ASN A 200 -3.97 44.04 -4.63
CA ASN A 200 -2.73 43.83 -3.87
C ASN A 200 -1.63 44.82 -4.31
N SER A 201 -1.48 45.03 -5.62
CA SER A 201 -0.52 45.98 -6.16
C SER A 201 -0.85 47.41 -5.77
N LYS A 202 -2.13 47.80 -5.82
CA LYS A 202 -2.59 49.13 -5.40
C LYS A 202 -2.29 49.36 -3.90
N GLU A 203 -2.63 48.43 -3.03
CA GLU A 203 -2.39 48.53 -1.58
C GLU A 203 -0.90 48.64 -1.23
N ARG A 204 -0.03 48.10 -2.09
CA ARG A 204 1.44 48.27 -2.00
C ARG A 204 2.01 49.45 -2.75
N LEU A 205 1.13 50.37 -3.22
CA LEU A 205 1.50 51.53 -4.02
C LEU A 205 2.19 51.24 -5.34
N LEU A 206 2.11 49.97 -5.84
CA LEU A 206 2.67 49.54 -7.12
C LEU A 206 1.66 49.83 -8.25
N TYR A 207 1.41 51.10 -8.50
CA TYR A 207 0.32 51.51 -9.38
C TYR A 207 0.47 51.07 -10.83
N LYS A 208 1.71 50.98 -11.37
CA LYS A 208 1.97 50.48 -12.72
C LYS A 208 1.50 49.03 -12.88
N ASP A 209 1.78 48.19 -11.87
CA ASP A 209 1.37 46.79 -11.87
C ASP A 209 -0.15 46.66 -11.71
N ALA A 210 -0.76 47.49 -10.80
CA ALA A 210 -2.19 47.53 -10.62
C ALA A 210 -2.91 47.85 -11.94
N ILE A 211 -2.45 48.85 -12.69
CA ILE A 211 -2.99 49.22 -14.00
C ILE A 211 -2.87 48.02 -14.98
N SER A 212 -1.73 47.40 -15.05
CA SER A 212 -1.50 46.25 -15.92
C SER A 212 -2.49 45.12 -15.63
N TYR A 213 -2.66 44.76 -14.35
CA TYR A 213 -3.56 43.70 -13.94
C TYR A 213 -5.04 44.05 -14.14
N TYR A 214 -5.47 45.29 -13.87
CA TYR A 214 -6.84 45.73 -14.17
C TYR A 214 -7.12 45.67 -15.67
N ARG A 215 -6.21 46.12 -16.53
CA ARG A 215 -6.35 46.00 -17.99
C ARG A 215 -6.52 44.55 -18.41
N LYS A 216 -5.68 43.62 -17.93
CA LYS A 216 -5.84 42.17 -18.18
C LYS A 216 -7.20 41.65 -17.73
N ALA A 217 -7.70 42.07 -16.57
CA ALA A 217 -9.02 41.68 -16.09
C ALA A 217 -10.14 42.18 -16.99
N ILE A 218 -10.06 43.44 -17.48
CA ILE A 218 -11.02 44.09 -18.38
C ILE A 218 -11.04 43.36 -19.73
N ASP A 219 -9.89 43.15 -20.34
CA ASP A 219 -9.75 42.54 -21.68
C ASP A 219 -10.34 41.12 -21.74
N ILE A 220 -10.13 40.32 -20.70
CA ILE A 220 -10.66 38.96 -20.63
C ILE A 220 -12.15 38.95 -20.24
N SER A 221 -12.66 40.00 -19.58
CA SER A 221 -14.00 40.01 -19.03
C SER A 221 -15.08 40.12 -20.11
N LYS A 222 -15.91 39.05 -20.27
CA LYS A 222 -17.12 39.12 -21.09
C LYS A 222 -18.35 39.63 -20.35
N LYS A 223 -18.30 39.68 -19.04
CA LYS A 223 -19.44 40.09 -18.21
C LYS A 223 -19.39 41.59 -17.99
N LYS A 224 -20.32 42.34 -18.60
CA LYS A 224 -20.43 43.81 -18.50
C LYS A 224 -20.36 44.28 -17.03
N SER A 225 -21.13 43.66 -16.12
CA SER A 225 -21.12 44.03 -14.69
C SER A 225 -19.76 43.89 -14.00
N SER A 226 -18.92 42.88 -14.37
CA SER A 226 -17.58 42.73 -13.81
C SER A 226 -16.60 43.73 -14.44
N SER A 227 -16.69 43.96 -15.74
CA SER A 227 -15.88 44.95 -16.44
C SER A 227 -16.08 46.37 -15.86
N ILE A 228 -17.31 46.74 -15.55
CA ILE A 228 -17.64 48.03 -14.90
C ILE A 228 -16.87 48.14 -13.57
N ILE A 229 -16.87 47.11 -12.72
CA ILE A 229 -16.15 47.14 -11.44
C ILE A 229 -14.65 47.33 -11.67
N TYR A 230 -14.05 46.60 -12.62
CA TYR A 230 -12.61 46.67 -12.88
C TYR A 230 -12.23 48.04 -13.48
N LYS A 231 -13.02 48.59 -14.40
CA LYS A 231 -12.83 49.94 -14.96
C LYS A 231 -12.93 51.00 -13.90
N ASN A 232 -13.94 50.92 -13.00
CA ASN A 232 -14.07 51.86 -11.88
C ASN A 232 -12.86 51.78 -10.92
N ASN A 233 -12.37 50.58 -10.62
CA ASN A 233 -11.19 50.43 -9.79
C ASN A 233 -9.93 50.98 -10.49
N LEU A 234 -9.81 50.75 -11.81
CA LEU A 234 -8.72 51.32 -12.63
C LEU A 234 -8.74 52.84 -12.61
N ALA A 235 -9.91 53.46 -12.73
CA ALA A 235 -10.07 54.91 -12.62
C ALA A 235 -9.59 55.44 -11.27
N ASN A 236 -9.92 54.73 -10.17
CA ASN A 236 -9.42 55.07 -8.84
C ASN A 236 -7.88 54.99 -8.74
N VAL A 237 -7.21 54.01 -9.42
CA VAL A 237 -5.75 53.98 -9.47
C VAL A 237 -5.18 55.20 -10.19
N TYR A 238 -5.80 55.63 -11.30
CA TYR A 238 -5.42 56.87 -11.97
C TYR A 238 -5.66 58.11 -11.13
N LYS A 239 -6.75 58.13 -10.32
CA LYS A 239 -7.00 59.19 -9.32
C LYS A 239 -5.84 59.30 -8.32
N GLU A 240 -5.40 58.17 -7.73
CA GLU A 240 -4.26 58.16 -6.80
C GLU A 240 -2.94 58.66 -7.45
N LEU A 241 -2.75 58.37 -8.73
CA LEU A 241 -1.64 58.92 -9.54
C LEU A 241 -1.84 60.39 -9.94
N LYS A 242 -2.92 61.05 -9.50
CA LYS A 242 -3.32 62.43 -9.91
C LYS A 242 -3.50 62.59 -11.42
N ASN A 243 -3.64 61.48 -12.15
CA ASN A 243 -3.96 61.50 -13.59
C ASN A 243 -5.49 61.55 -13.78
N TYR A 244 -6.05 62.69 -13.41
CA TYR A 244 -7.50 62.87 -13.36
C TYR A 244 -8.14 62.82 -14.75
N SER A 245 -7.48 63.29 -15.81
CA SER A 245 -8.00 63.27 -17.18
C SER A 245 -8.30 61.85 -17.66
N VAL A 246 -7.37 60.91 -17.45
CA VAL A 246 -7.59 59.51 -17.80
C VAL A 246 -8.67 58.86 -16.93
N SER A 247 -8.69 59.21 -15.63
CA SER A 247 -9.69 58.71 -14.71
C SER A 247 -11.11 59.15 -15.11
N ILE A 248 -11.29 60.43 -15.45
CA ILE A 248 -12.54 60.99 -15.93
C ILE A 248 -13.01 60.29 -17.21
N SER A 249 -12.11 60.19 -18.20
CA SER A 249 -12.43 59.49 -19.47
C SER A 249 -12.94 58.06 -19.27
N ILE A 250 -12.32 57.30 -18.38
CA ILE A 250 -12.75 55.91 -18.07
C ILE A 250 -14.16 55.89 -17.46
N LEU A 251 -14.47 56.82 -16.51
CA LEU A 251 -15.74 56.85 -15.82
C LEU A 251 -16.85 57.39 -16.71
N GLU A 252 -16.58 58.38 -17.56
CA GLU A 252 -17.51 58.86 -18.56
C GLU A 252 -17.91 57.81 -19.56
N ASP A 253 -16.92 57.04 -20.06
CA ASP A 253 -17.21 55.90 -20.93
C ASP A 253 -18.08 54.84 -20.26
N LEU A 254 -17.90 54.61 -18.95
CA LEU A 254 -18.78 53.70 -18.20
C LEU A 254 -20.23 54.19 -18.13
N LEU A 255 -20.46 55.49 -18.06
CA LEU A 255 -21.80 56.07 -17.98
C LEU A 255 -22.52 56.15 -19.32
N LYS A 256 -21.81 56.18 -20.47
CA LYS A 256 -22.39 56.01 -21.81
C LYS A 256 -23.12 54.66 -21.95
N ASP A 257 -22.67 53.68 -21.24
CA ASP A 257 -23.26 52.36 -21.18
C ASP A 257 -24.36 52.27 -20.12
N SER A 258 -25.49 51.60 -20.42
CA SER A 258 -26.50 51.34 -19.40
C SER A 258 -25.96 50.49 -18.26
N ILE A 259 -25.88 51.01 -17.04
CA ILE A 259 -25.51 50.32 -15.81
C ILE A 259 -26.80 49.90 -15.09
N GLY A 260 -27.16 48.60 -15.25
CA GLY A 260 -28.42 48.09 -14.69
C GLY A 260 -28.46 47.93 -13.17
N ASN A 261 -27.33 48.05 -12.46
CA ASN A 261 -27.29 48.00 -11.00
C ASN A 261 -27.18 49.41 -10.43
N ILE A 262 -28.22 49.87 -9.74
CA ILE A 262 -28.36 51.25 -9.23
C ILE A 262 -27.19 51.59 -8.30
N ARG A 263 -26.80 50.75 -7.36
CA ARG A 263 -25.65 50.99 -6.47
C ARG A 263 -24.34 51.18 -7.22
N THR A 264 -24.13 50.38 -8.29
CA THR A 264 -22.94 50.51 -9.13
C THR A 264 -22.98 51.83 -9.93
N LYS A 265 -24.16 52.22 -10.45
CA LYS A 265 -24.33 53.47 -11.15
C LYS A 265 -24.04 54.65 -10.24
N ALA A 266 -24.63 54.69 -9.02
CA ALA A 266 -24.40 55.74 -8.02
C ALA A 266 -22.90 55.88 -7.69
N ARG A 267 -22.17 54.73 -7.54
CA ARG A 267 -20.72 54.75 -7.30
C ARG A 267 -19.92 55.40 -8.43
N VAL A 268 -20.27 55.07 -9.69
CA VAL A 268 -19.57 55.64 -10.84
C VAL A 268 -19.83 57.14 -10.97
N ILE A 269 -21.10 57.60 -10.77
CA ILE A 269 -21.47 59.02 -10.78
C ILE A 269 -20.71 59.77 -9.67
N ASP A 270 -20.73 59.27 -8.45
CA ASP A 270 -20.10 59.87 -7.28
C ASP A 270 -18.57 60.01 -7.46
N ASN A 271 -17.91 58.92 -7.90
CA ASN A 271 -16.48 58.95 -8.18
C ASN A 271 -16.14 59.94 -9.32
N LEU A 272 -16.93 59.94 -10.40
CA LEU A 272 -16.70 60.84 -11.52
C LEU A 272 -16.83 62.32 -11.07
N ALA A 273 -17.89 62.63 -10.35
CA ALA A 273 -18.13 64.02 -9.82
C ALA A 273 -16.93 64.42 -8.93
N HIS A 274 -16.56 63.60 -7.97
CA HIS A 274 -15.43 63.90 -7.08
C HIS A 274 -14.09 64.06 -7.84
N ILE A 275 -13.78 63.20 -8.83
CA ILE A 275 -12.56 63.32 -9.61
C ILE A 275 -12.57 64.58 -10.52
N LYS A 276 -13.73 64.95 -11.10
CA LYS A 276 -13.88 66.21 -11.82
C LYS A 276 -13.56 67.38 -10.93
N TRP A 277 -14.06 67.38 -9.71
CA TRP A 277 -13.79 68.46 -8.73
C TRP A 277 -12.28 68.46 -8.33
N LEU A 278 -11.66 67.30 -8.14
CA LEU A 278 -10.22 67.27 -7.87
C LEU A 278 -9.38 67.78 -9.05
N ASN A 279 -9.88 67.64 -10.28
CA ASN A 279 -9.21 68.12 -11.48
C ASN A 279 -9.44 69.68 -11.64
N ASN A 280 -10.64 70.14 -11.32
CA ASN A 280 -11.02 71.56 -11.35
C ASN A 280 -12.01 71.81 -10.25
N THR A 281 -11.60 72.53 -9.21
CA THR A 281 -12.44 72.87 -8.04
C THR A 281 -13.66 73.75 -8.35
N GLN A 282 -13.68 74.40 -9.53
CA GLN A 282 -14.80 75.20 -10.00
C GLN A 282 -15.84 74.38 -10.75
N GLU A 283 -15.61 73.12 -11.01
CA GLU A 283 -16.54 72.22 -11.73
C GLU A 283 -17.89 72.12 -10.97
N PRO A 284 -19.06 72.27 -11.65
CA PRO A 284 -20.39 72.32 -11.02
C PRO A 284 -20.91 70.89 -10.73
N ILE A 285 -20.23 70.15 -9.86
CA ILE A 285 -20.46 68.73 -9.58
C ILE A 285 -21.55 68.46 -8.54
N LEU A 286 -22.06 69.44 -7.85
CA LEU A 286 -22.97 69.25 -6.71
C LEU A 286 -24.22 68.47 -7.09
N LYS A 287 -24.80 68.71 -8.26
CA LYS A 287 -25.96 67.97 -8.74
C LYS A 287 -25.71 66.51 -8.84
N ASP A 288 -24.54 66.10 -9.33
CA ASP A 288 -24.16 64.70 -9.51
C ASP A 288 -23.84 63.98 -8.16
N LEU A 289 -23.22 64.73 -7.20
CA LEU A 289 -22.98 64.18 -5.85
C LEU A 289 -24.32 63.95 -5.11
N LEU A 290 -25.31 64.93 -5.19
CA LEU A 290 -26.60 64.72 -4.60
C LEU A 290 -27.44 63.66 -5.30
N LEU A 291 -27.30 63.49 -6.61
CA LEU A 291 -27.92 62.38 -7.35
C LEU A 291 -27.38 61.03 -6.85
N ALA A 292 -26.11 60.94 -6.66
CA ALA A 292 -25.50 59.69 -6.13
C ALA A 292 -25.96 59.43 -4.69
N GLU A 293 -26.02 60.41 -3.82
CA GLU A 293 -26.60 60.38 -2.47
C GLU A 293 -28.04 59.84 -2.50
N SER A 294 -28.91 60.42 -3.28
CA SER A 294 -30.34 60.09 -3.37
C SER A 294 -30.52 58.64 -3.84
N MET A 295 -29.78 58.19 -4.86
CA MET A 295 -29.80 56.81 -5.34
C MET A 295 -29.35 55.82 -4.25
N ARG A 296 -28.38 56.17 -3.43
CA ARG A 296 -27.89 55.31 -2.33
C ARG A 296 -28.87 55.26 -1.16
N ILE A 297 -29.60 56.37 -0.86
CA ILE A 297 -30.66 56.39 0.15
C ILE A 297 -31.80 55.45 -0.27
N GLU A 298 -32.27 55.54 -1.51
CA GLU A 298 -33.31 54.66 -2.06
C GLU A 298 -32.92 53.18 -1.99
N GLU A 299 -31.69 52.86 -2.34
CA GLU A 299 -31.15 51.49 -2.29
C GLU A 299 -30.75 51.02 -0.88
N LYS A 300 -30.85 51.84 0.14
CA LYS A 300 -30.38 51.58 1.51
C LYS A 300 -28.91 51.13 1.52
N ASP A 301 -28.08 51.78 0.71
CA ASP A 301 -26.66 51.49 0.56
C ASP A 301 -25.83 52.30 1.58
N ASN A 302 -25.86 51.86 2.85
CA ASN A 302 -25.19 52.57 3.94
C ASN A 302 -23.67 52.70 3.70
N TYR A 303 -23.04 51.73 3.11
CA TYR A 303 -21.60 51.80 2.75
C TYR A 303 -21.33 52.82 1.65
N GLY A 304 -22.19 52.86 0.65
CA GLY A 304 -22.08 53.88 -0.38
C GLY A 304 -22.30 55.27 0.16
N LEU A 305 -23.29 55.48 1.07
CA LEU A 305 -23.57 56.78 1.67
C LEU A 305 -22.36 57.36 2.42
N MET A 306 -21.55 56.58 3.11
CA MET A 306 -20.32 57.07 3.74
C MET A 306 -19.38 57.71 2.72
N ALA A 307 -19.21 57.14 1.54
CA ALA A 307 -18.40 57.73 0.46
C ALA A 307 -19.04 59.00 -0.12
N SER A 308 -20.37 59.03 -0.31
CA SER A 308 -21.04 60.25 -0.76
C SER A 308 -20.88 61.40 0.25
N TYR A 309 -21.06 61.13 1.54
CA TYR A 309 -20.91 62.15 2.59
C TYR A 309 -19.45 62.62 2.70
N ASN A 310 -18.47 61.71 2.50
CA ASN A 310 -17.07 62.09 2.40
C ASN A 310 -16.83 63.13 1.28
N HIS A 311 -17.30 62.81 0.05
CA HIS A 311 -17.13 63.69 -1.12
C HIS A 311 -17.90 64.98 -0.99
N LEU A 312 -19.10 64.96 -0.42
CA LEU A 312 -19.89 66.16 -0.14
C LEU A 312 -19.24 67.06 0.91
N SER A 313 -18.67 66.47 1.97
CA SER A 313 -17.91 67.21 2.98
C SER A 313 -16.68 67.88 2.35
N ASP A 314 -15.92 67.16 1.49
CA ASP A 314 -14.79 67.78 0.77
C ASP A 314 -15.21 68.91 -0.15
N PHE A 315 -16.28 68.72 -0.91
CA PHE A 315 -16.80 69.74 -1.81
C PHE A 315 -17.20 71.06 -1.10
N PHE A 316 -17.79 70.94 0.11
CA PHE A 316 -18.23 72.09 0.90
C PHE A 316 -17.12 72.66 1.81
N ALA A 317 -15.97 72.02 1.97
CA ALA A 317 -14.96 72.40 2.97
C ALA A 317 -14.56 73.91 2.89
N GLU A 318 -14.37 74.44 1.70
CA GLU A 318 -14.00 75.80 1.48
C GLU A 318 -15.19 76.70 1.14
N LYS A 319 -16.32 76.11 0.66
CA LYS A 319 -17.51 76.88 0.18
C LYS A 319 -18.52 77.13 1.27
N ASP A 320 -18.75 76.17 2.15
CA ASP A 320 -19.78 76.27 3.21
C ASP A 320 -19.38 75.32 4.35
N LYS A 321 -18.62 75.80 5.32
CA LYS A 321 -18.11 75.03 6.45
C LYS A 321 -19.22 74.35 7.26
N ILE A 322 -20.43 74.95 7.33
CA ILE A 322 -21.57 74.39 8.05
C ILE A 322 -22.07 73.14 7.33
N LYS A 323 -22.23 73.17 6.01
CA LYS A 323 -22.60 71.99 5.24
C LYS A 323 -21.50 70.92 5.23
N SER A 324 -20.26 71.36 5.13
CA SER A 324 -19.11 70.38 5.22
C SER A 324 -19.15 69.63 6.54
N LEU A 325 -19.33 70.35 7.67
CA LEU A 325 -19.43 69.71 8.98
C LEU A 325 -20.68 68.84 9.11
N LEU A 326 -21.83 69.28 8.52
CA LEU A 326 -23.03 68.44 8.48
C LEU A 326 -22.77 67.07 7.80
N TYR A 327 -22.11 67.06 6.64
CA TYR A 327 -21.81 65.84 5.92
C TYR A 327 -20.75 65.01 6.61
N ALA A 328 -19.74 65.61 7.22
CA ALA A 328 -18.77 64.93 8.04
C ALA A 328 -19.46 64.23 9.23
N ASN A 329 -20.38 64.89 9.91
CA ASN A 329 -21.13 64.22 11.00
C ASN A 329 -22.05 63.11 10.49
N LYS A 330 -22.71 63.25 9.33
CA LYS A 330 -23.45 62.16 8.70
C LYS A 330 -22.53 60.94 8.42
N MET A 331 -21.38 61.22 7.84
CA MET A 331 -20.38 60.17 7.59
C MET A 331 -19.99 59.42 8.89
N TYR A 332 -19.71 60.16 9.97
CA TYR A 332 -19.40 59.63 11.27
C TYR A 332 -20.53 58.75 11.85
N GLU A 333 -21.78 59.26 11.83
CA GLU A 333 -22.93 58.49 12.31
C GLU A 333 -23.19 57.19 11.51
N PHE A 334 -23.05 57.23 10.19
CA PHE A 334 -23.22 56.07 9.34
C PHE A 334 -22.06 55.05 9.52
N SER A 335 -20.84 55.52 9.65
CA SER A 335 -19.68 54.68 9.91
C SER A 335 -19.75 54.02 11.28
N LYS A 336 -20.30 54.73 12.30
CA LYS A 336 -20.56 54.16 13.62
C LYS A 336 -21.63 53.07 13.58
N LYS A 337 -22.75 53.28 12.89
CA LYS A 337 -23.79 52.24 12.66
C LYS A 337 -23.25 51.04 11.90
N ALA A 338 -22.34 51.25 10.97
CA ALA A 338 -21.70 50.23 10.20
C ALA A 338 -20.53 49.55 10.95
N GLN A 339 -20.15 50.04 12.14
CA GLN A 339 -18.98 49.56 12.91
C GLN A 339 -17.68 49.61 12.09
N ASN A 340 -17.53 50.60 11.23
CA ASN A 340 -16.35 50.80 10.40
C ASN A 340 -15.42 51.84 11.02
N SER A 341 -14.46 51.41 11.82
CA SER A 341 -13.54 52.27 12.54
C SER A 341 -12.68 53.14 11.61
N LYS A 342 -12.32 52.66 10.41
CA LYS A 342 -11.53 53.44 9.45
C LYS A 342 -12.33 54.67 8.95
N ASP A 343 -13.55 54.45 8.46
CA ASP A 343 -14.40 55.56 8.00
C ASP A 343 -14.80 56.47 9.17
N GLN A 344 -14.86 55.96 10.43
CA GLN A 344 -15.06 56.84 11.61
C GLN A 344 -13.86 57.77 11.82
N ILE A 345 -12.64 57.28 11.71
CA ILE A 345 -11.40 58.06 11.85
C ILE A 345 -11.37 59.12 10.74
N ASP A 346 -11.59 58.73 9.47
CA ASP A 346 -11.62 59.66 8.34
C ASP A 346 -12.69 60.77 8.53
N ALA A 347 -13.86 60.40 9.07
CA ALA A 347 -14.90 61.40 9.37
C ALA A 347 -14.49 62.31 10.52
N ILE A 348 -13.90 61.81 11.58
CA ILE A 348 -13.41 62.59 12.71
C ILE A 348 -12.33 63.56 12.28
N GLU A 349 -11.39 63.19 11.41
CA GLU A 349 -10.38 64.10 10.86
C GLU A 349 -11.02 65.35 10.21
N LYS A 350 -12.08 65.13 9.43
CA LYS A 350 -12.84 66.25 8.84
C LYS A 350 -13.57 67.11 9.88
N ILE A 351 -14.19 66.45 10.88
CA ILE A 351 -14.87 67.14 11.96
C ILE A 351 -13.88 67.99 12.76
N VAL A 352 -12.75 67.48 13.11
CA VAL A 352 -11.69 68.16 13.86
C VAL A 352 -11.18 69.40 13.12
N ALA A 353 -11.07 69.34 11.77
CA ALA A 353 -10.65 70.47 10.95
C ALA A 353 -11.68 71.57 10.86
N LEU A 354 -12.95 71.31 11.15
CA LEU A 354 -14.08 72.24 10.93
C LEU A 354 -14.73 72.73 12.23
N GLU A 355 -14.61 71.99 13.32
CA GLU A 355 -15.23 72.28 14.62
C GLU A 355 -14.41 73.26 15.46
N THR A 356 -15.07 73.76 16.51
CA THR A 356 -14.40 74.60 17.52
C THR A 356 -13.33 73.83 18.29
N PRO A 357 -12.26 74.53 18.76
CA PRO A 357 -11.16 73.86 19.44
C PRO A 357 -11.56 72.94 20.60
N LEU A 358 -12.54 73.35 21.40
CA LEU A 358 -13.03 72.60 22.55
C LEU A 358 -13.65 71.21 22.16
N LYS A 359 -14.44 71.22 21.09
CA LYS A 359 -15.08 70.03 20.58
C LYS A 359 -14.07 69.16 19.78
N SER A 360 -13.18 69.80 19.04
CA SER A 360 -12.10 69.09 18.27
C SER A 360 -11.22 68.23 19.15
N ILE A 361 -10.86 68.71 20.36
CA ILE A 361 -10.06 67.88 21.33
C ILE A 361 -10.77 66.58 21.66
N LYS A 362 -12.09 66.64 21.90
CA LYS A 362 -12.87 65.43 22.22
C LYS A 362 -12.90 64.41 21.05
N TYR A 363 -13.13 64.89 19.85
CA TYR A 363 -13.10 64.05 18.64
C TYR A 363 -11.71 63.54 18.36
N TYR A 364 -10.64 64.31 18.56
CA TYR A 364 -9.28 63.88 18.40
C TYR A 364 -8.92 62.78 19.36
N GLN A 365 -9.33 62.90 20.64
CA GLN A 365 -9.14 61.82 21.61
C GLN A 365 -9.85 60.52 21.19
N GLU A 366 -11.06 60.64 20.61
CA GLU A 366 -11.80 59.51 20.10
C GLU A 366 -11.11 58.86 18.89
N SER A 367 -10.53 59.65 17.96
CA SER A 367 -9.78 59.10 16.82
C SER A 367 -8.55 58.32 17.26
N ILE A 368 -7.81 58.80 18.27
CA ILE A 368 -6.68 58.08 18.85
C ILE A 368 -7.14 56.71 19.41
N ARG A 369 -8.22 56.69 20.22
CA ARG A 369 -8.76 55.45 20.77
C ARG A 369 -9.21 54.48 19.69
N LEU A 370 -9.87 54.96 18.65
CA LEU A 370 -10.30 54.17 17.51
C LEU A 370 -9.12 53.65 16.74
N SER A 371 -8.08 54.45 16.49
CA SER A 371 -6.84 54.05 15.80
C SER A 371 -6.09 52.96 16.57
N ASP A 372 -5.91 53.16 17.88
CA ASP A 372 -5.27 52.15 18.75
C ASP A 372 -6.07 50.84 18.76
N SER A 373 -7.40 50.93 18.87
CA SER A 373 -8.28 49.76 18.85
C SER A 373 -8.23 49.07 17.51
N LEU A 374 -8.23 49.78 16.40
CA LEU A 374 -8.11 49.26 15.05
C LEU A 374 -6.78 48.54 14.86
N GLN A 375 -5.66 49.19 15.22
CA GLN A 375 -4.33 48.62 15.11
C GLN A 375 -4.19 47.34 15.94
N LYS A 376 -4.70 47.34 17.19
CA LYS A 376 -4.70 46.11 18.04
C LYS A 376 -5.57 45.04 17.44
N ALA A 377 -6.72 45.33 16.87
CA ALA A 377 -7.60 44.38 16.23
C ALA A 377 -6.96 43.79 14.98
N GLU A 378 -6.35 44.62 14.13
CA GLU A 378 -5.65 44.19 12.92
C GLU A 378 -4.45 43.29 13.27
N THR A 379 -3.63 43.69 14.23
CA THR A 379 -2.48 42.90 14.70
C THR A 379 -2.93 41.53 15.26
N LYS A 380 -3.97 41.54 16.12
CA LYS A 380 -4.55 40.32 16.66
C LYS A 380 -5.10 39.40 15.56
N GLN A 381 -5.75 39.98 14.57
CA GLN A 381 -6.33 39.30 13.44
C GLN A 381 -5.21 38.67 12.55
N GLN A 382 -4.16 39.45 12.25
CA GLN A 382 -2.99 38.95 11.50
C GLN A 382 -2.28 37.81 12.24
N TYR A 383 -2.06 37.99 13.55
CA TYR A 383 -1.47 36.96 14.38
C TYR A 383 -2.30 35.67 14.40
N LYS A 384 -3.61 35.80 14.62
CA LYS A 384 -4.52 34.66 14.59
C LYS A 384 -4.53 33.96 13.24
N PHE A 385 -4.54 34.72 12.15
CA PHE A 385 -4.47 34.17 10.80
C PHE A 385 -3.13 33.43 10.55
N ALA A 386 -2.01 34.01 11.02
CA ALA A 386 -0.70 33.41 10.92
C ALA A 386 -0.64 32.05 11.66
N ASN A 387 -1.22 31.97 12.86
CA ASN A 387 -1.30 30.73 13.62
C ASN A 387 -2.12 29.66 12.91
N ILE A 388 -3.33 30.00 12.44
CA ILE A 388 -4.17 29.03 11.70
C ILE A 388 -3.47 28.51 10.44
N LYS A 389 -2.77 29.42 9.76
CA LYS A 389 -1.99 29.04 8.59
C LYS A 389 -0.84 28.11 8.94
N TYR A 390 -0.13 28.42 10.02
CA TYR A 390 0.94 27.60 10.54
C TYR A 390 0.43 26.20 10.94
N ASP A 391 -0.67 26.15 11.71
CA ASP A 391 -1.28 24.89 12.13
C ASP A 391 -1.70 24.03 10.92
N TYR A 392 -2.28 24.67 9.90
CA TYR A 392 -2.65 23.98 8.66
C TYR A 392 -1.42 23.47 7.91
N GLU A 393 -0.38 24.30 7.76
CA GLU A 393 0.87 23.93 7.08
C GLU A 393 1.58 22.78 7.82
N GLU A 394 1.58 22.79 9.16
CA GLU A 394 2.16 21.73 9.98
C GLU A 394 1.34 20.43 9.90
N GLU A 395 -0.01 20.52 9.93
CA GLU A 395 -0.88 19.35 9.72
C GLU A 395 -0.60 18.69 8.34
N GLU A 396 -0.45 19.50 7.30
CA GLU A 396 -0.15 18.99 5.95
C GLU A 396 1.26 18.37 5.87
N LYS A 397 2.23 18.97 6.53
CA LYS A 397 3.59 18.46 6.62
C LYS A 397 3.64 17.11 7.37
N GLN A 398 2.92 17.01 8.49
CA GLN A 398 2.80 15.75 9.23
C GLN A 398 2.12 14.67 8.38
N LYS A 399 1.02 14.98 7.69
CA LYS A 399 0.36 14.05 6.76
C LYS A 399 1.30 13.59 5.66
N LEU A 400 2.09 14.50 5.08
CA LEU A 400 3.07 14.15 4.06
C LEU A 400 4.11 13.19 4.63
N LYS A 401 4.64 13.49 5.84
CA LYS A 401 5.60 12.63 6.52
C LYS A 401 5.03 11.23 6.79
N PHE A 402 3.80 11.14 7.30
CA PHE A 402 3.13 9.84 7.50
C PHE A 402 2.92 9.09 6.17
N LYS A 403 2.56 9.80 5.11
CA LYS A 403 2.38 9.20 3.79
C LYS A 403 3.69 8.68 3.22
N THR A 404 4.79 9.42 3.39
CA THR A 404 6.13 8.99 2.97
C THR A 404 6.54 7.75 3.75
N LEU A 405 6.40 7.78 5.09
CA LEU A 405 6.71 6.63 5.96
C LEU A 405 5.87 5.40 5.61
N ALA A 406 4.57 5.58 5.35
CA ALA A 406 3.70 4.49 4.91
C ALA A 406 4.11 3.91 3.55
N SER A 407 4.60 4.76 2.63
CA SER A 407 5.14 4.33 1.34
C SER A 407 6.45 3.57 1.49
N GLU A 408 7.35 4.05 2.34
CA GLU A 408 8.61 3.37 2.68
C GLU A 408 8.36 2.01 3.33
N ASN A 409 7.48 1.94 4.33
CA ASN A 409 7.10 0.68 4.96
C ASN A 409 6.48 -0.30 3.96
N LYS A 410 5.71 0.19 2.99
CA LYS A 410 5.14 -0.65 1.93
C LYS A 410 6.23 -1.21 1.02
N LEU A 411 7.22 -0.39 0.64
CA LEU A 411 8.37 -0.84 -0.15
C LEU A 411 9.19 -1.90 0.60
N ILE A 412 9.47 -1.68 1.89
CA ILE A 412 10.17 -2.65 2.74
C ILE A 412 9.40 -3.97 2.79
N ALA A 413 8.07 -3.91 2.99
CA ALA A 413 7.23 -5.12 3.01
C ALA A 413 7.20 -5.83 1.65
N GLU A 414 7.24 -5.11 0.53
CA GLU A 414 7.32 -5.68 -0.81
C GLU A 414 8.69 -6.34 -1.05
N GLU A 415 9.79 -5.70 -0.59
CA GLU A 415 11.14 -6.28 -0.65
C GLU A 415 11.27 -7.55 0.20
N GLU A 416 10.79 -7.53 1.45
CA GLU A 416 10.77 -8.73 2.31
C GLU A 416 9.96 -9.87 1.67
N ASN A 417 8.83 -9.55 1.09
CA ASN A 417 7.99 -10.56 0.43
C ASN A 417 8.65 -11.13 -0.82
N SER A 418 9.40 -10.29 -1.55
CA SER A 418 10.24 -10.71 -2.68
C SER A 418 11.38 -11.62 -2.21
N GLN A 419 12.09 -11.26 -1.12
CA GLN A 419 13.14 -12.10 -0.54
C GLN A 419 12.60 -13.47 -0.09
N LYS A 420 11.45 -13.50 0.60
CA LYS A 420 10.78 -14.75 0.99
C LYS A 420 10.43 -15.64 -0.21
N LYS A 421 9.95 -15.05 -1.29
CA LYS A 421 9.67 -15.76 -2.55
C LYS A 421 10.96 -16.33 -3.17
N ASN A 422 12.04 -15.55 -3.18
CA ASN A 422 13.33 -15.99 -3.71
C ASN A 422 13.91 -17.15 -2.89
N ILE A 423 13.84 -17.08 -1.55
CA ILE A 423 14.25 -18.17 -0.66
C ILE A 423 13.43 -19.43 -0.95
N LEU A 424 12.12 -19.31 -1.12
CA LEU A 424 11.25 -20.42 -1.46
C LEU A 424 11.62 -21.06 -2.80
N ILE A 425 11.90 -20.25 -3.82
CA ILE A 425 12.34 -20.72 -5.14
C ILE A 425 13.66 -21.49 -5.03
N ILE A 426 14.63 -20.93 -4.29
CA ILE A 426 15.92 -21.59 -4.05
C ILE A 426 15.73 -22.92 -3.33
N ALA A 427 14.90 -22.99 -2.30
CA ALA A 427 14.57 -24.20 -1.57
C ALA A 427 13.94 -25.28 -2.49
N VAL A 428 13.02 -24.90 -3.36
CA VAL A 428 12.38 -25.81 -4.33
C VAL A 428 13.39 -26.32 -5.35
N VAL A 429 14.27 -25.46 -5.86
CA VAL A 429 15.35 -25.86 -6.79
C VAL A 429 16.31 -26.84 -6.11
N PHE A 430 16.71 -26.56 -4.86
CA PHE A 430 17.57 -27.41 -4.08
C PHE A 430 16.93 -28.79 -3.81
N ALA A 431 15.67 -28.79 -3.38
CA ALA A 431 14.91 -30.04 -3.16
C ALA A 431 14.78 -30.86 -4.44
N SER A 432 14.53 -30.21 -5.57
CA SER A 432 14.45 -30.88 -6.89
C SER A 432 15.79 -31.47 -7.29
N GLY A 433 16.88 -30.77 -7.05
CA GLY A 433 18.25 -31.26 -7.27
C GLY A 433 18.56 -32.47 -6.41
N LEU A 434 18.16 -32.46 -5.13
CA LEU A 434 18.34 -33.58 -4.21
C LEU A 434 17.54 -34.81 -4.67
N LEU A 435 16.31 -34.64 -5.08
CA LEU A 435 15.48 -35.71 -5.63
C LEU A 435 16.08 -36.32 -6.89
N LEU A 436 16.63 -35.52 -7.78
CA LEU A 436 17.35 -35.97 -8.97
C LEU A 436 18.59 -36.78 -8.61
N LEU A 437 19.35 -36.36 -7.59
CA LEU A 437 20.52 -37.10 -7.10
C LEU A 437 20.12 -38.45 -6.48
N ILE A 438 19.05 -38.48 -5.69
CA ILE A 438 18.51 -39.72 -5.11
C ILE A 438 18.06 -40.66 -6.23
N PHE A 439 17.36 -40.13 -7.22
CA PHE A 439 16.89 -40.90 -8.38
C PHE A 439 18.08 -41.51 -9.17
N ARG A 440 19.11 -40.70 -9.45
CA ARG A 440 20.33 -41.14 -10.12
C ARG A 440 21.06 -42.23 -9.32
N ARG A 441 21.21 -42.07 -7.98
CA ARG A 441 21.80 -43.09 -7.11
C ARG A 441 21.00 -44.40 -7.16
N LYS A 442 19.68 -44.33 -7.10
CA LYS A 442 18.81 -45.50 -7.20
C LYS A 442 18.95 -46.22 -8.55
N GLN A 443 19.04 -45.50 -9.63
CA GLN A 443 19.31 -46.05 -10.97
C GLN A 443 20.68 -46.72 -11.05
N GLN A 444 21.73 -46.11 -10.54
CA GLN A 444 23.07 -46.65 -10.51
C GLN A 444 23.14 -47.91 -9.64
N HIS A 445 22.46 -47.92 -8.50
CA HIS A 445 22.38 -49.09 -7.63
C HIS A 445 21.69 -50.26 -8.32
N LYS A 446 20.57 -50.02 -8.98
CA LYS A 446 19.87 -51.04 -9.77
C LYS A 446 20.75 -51.60 -10.90
N LYS A 447 21.52 -50.76 -11.57
CA LYS A 447 22.43 -51.17 -12.65
C LYS A 447 23.57 -52.03 -12.10
N ARG A 448 24.16 -51.68 -10.94
CA ARG A 448 25.20 -52.49 -10.27
C ARG A 448 24.67 -53.86 -9.86
N LEU A 449 23.47 -53.92 -9.27
CA LEU A 449 22.84 -55.16 -8.86
C LEU A 449 22.65 -56.11 -10.06
N LEU A 450 22.17 -55.59 -11.19
CA LEU A 450 22.03 -56.38 -12.43
C LEU A 450 23.37 -56.87 -12.94
N GLN A 451 24.43 -56.06 -12.87
CA GLN A 451 25.79 -56.51 -13.28
C GLN A 451 26.35 -57.59 -12.37
N GLU A 452 26.18 -57.50 -11.04
CA GLU A 452 26.61 -58.51 -10.07
C GLU A 452 25.87 -59.81 -10.29
N THR A 453 24.56 -59.77 -10.55
CA THR A 453 23.75 -60.94 -10.88
C THR A 453 24.28 -61.61 -12.16
N TYR A 454 24.49 -60.86 -13.23
CA TYR A 454 25.01 -61.34 -14.50
C TYR A 454 26.41 -62.00 -14.36
N ILE A 455 27.30 -61.32 -13.61
CA ILE A 455 28.64 -61.88 -13.34
C ILE A 455 28.53 -63.19 -12.55
N THR A 456 27.62 -63.30 -11.59
CA THR A 456 27.40 -64.47 -10.80
C THR A 456 26.83 -65.61 -11.64
N GLU A 457 25.82 -65.36 -12.45
CA GLU A 457 25.26 -66.36 -13.39
C GLU A 457 26.30 -66.88 -14.38
N THR A 458 27.08 -65.95 -14.96
CA THR A 458 28.14 -66.32 -15.91
C THR A 458 29.19 -67.16 -15.25
N ARG A 459 29.57 -66.87 -13.98
CA ARG A 459 30.55 -67.68 -13.21
C ARG A 459 30.04 -69.10 -12.91
N ILE A 460 28.74 -69.18 -12.53
CA ILE A 460 28.12 -70.51 -12.28
C ILE A 460 28.05 -71.34 -13.58
N ALA A 461 27.56 -70.70 -14.67
CA ALA A 461 27.51 -71.39 -15.96
C ALA A 461 28.85 -71.85 -16.42
N LYS A 462 29.92 -71.06 -16.25
CA LYS A 462 31.31 -71.51 -16.60
C LYS A 462 31.78 -72.62 -15.74
N LYS A 463 31.55 -72.64 -14.42
CA LYS A 463 31.92 -73.73 -13.53
C LYS A 463 31.19 -75.04 -13.86
N LEU A 464 29.91 -74.93 -14.24
CA LEU A 464 29.13 -76.11 -14.67
C LEU A 464 29.63 -76.67 -15.98
N HIS A 465 29.91 -75.82 -16.95
CA HIS A 465 30.34 -76.20 -18.26
C HIS A 465 31.78 -76.76 -18.26
N ASP A 466 32.76 -75.98 -17.74
CA ASP A 466 34.16 -76.29 -17.84
C ASP A 466 34.61 -77.34 -16.81
N GLY A 467 33.98 -77.46 -15.67
CA GLY A 467 34.26 -78.47 -14.63
C GLY A 467 33.40 -79.70 -14.79
N LEU A 468 32.13 -79.55 -14.39
CA LEU A 468 31.20 -80.68 -14.28
C LEU A 468 30.90 -81.34 -15.65
N GLY A 469 30.67 -80.52 -16.69
CA GLY A 469 30.35 -80.97 -18.04
C GLY A 469 31.49 -81.80 -18.63
N ASN A 470 32.75 -81.35 -18.46
CA ASN A 470 33.92 -82.03 -18.94
C ASN A 470 34.17 -83.31 -18.18
N ASP A 471 33.98 -83.38 -16.87
CA ASP A 471 34.17 -84.55 -16.06
C ASP A 471 33.09 -85.60 -16.33
N ILE A 472 31.85 -85.21 -16.54
CA ILE A 472 30.76 -86.06 -16.99
C ILE A 472 31.13 -86.68 -18.37
N PHE A 473 31.60 -85.87 -19.32
CA PHE A 473 31.99 -86.35 -20.64
C PHE A 473 33.14 -87.32 -20.59
N LYS A 474 34.19 -87.06 -19.79
CA LYS A 474 35.31 -87.99 -19.56
C LYS A 474 34.82 -89.28 -18.95
N THR A 475 33.94 -89.23 -17.96
CA THR A 475 33.39 -90.41 -17.30
C THR A 475 32.56 -91.26 -18.27
N LEU A 476 31.69 -90.60 -19.08
CA LEU A 476 30.93 -91.22 -20.15
C LEU A 476 31.84 -91.93 -21.17
N THR A 477 32.94 -91.26 -21.55
CA THR A 477 33.95 -91.86 -22.45
C THR A 477 34.61 -93.09 -21.85
N LYS A 478 34.85 -93.09 -20.51
CA LYS A 478 35.38 -94.24 -19.79
C LYS A 478 34.36 -95.41 -19.72
N VAL A 479 33.08 -95.12 -19.52
CA VAL A 479 31.99 -96.12 -19.52
C VAL A 479 31.87 -96.83 -20.84
N GLN A 480 32.12 -96.14 -21.95
CA GLN A 480 32.03 -96.69 -23.32
C GLN A 480 33.27 -97.54 -23.70
N ASN A 481 34.34 -97.54 -22.91
CA ASN A 481 35.56 -98.20 -23.24
C ASN A 481 35.84 -99.35 -22.24
N PRO A 482 35.83 -100.65 -22.68
CA PRO A 482 35.97 -101.85 -21.84
C PRO A 482 37.32 -101.93 -21.10
N LYS A 483 38.30 -101.11 -21.39
CA LYS A 483 39.61 -101.07 -20.73
C LYS A 483 39.61 -100.49 -19.31
N TYR A 484 38.58 -99.82 -18.91
CA TYR A 484 38.51 -99.19 -17.57
C TYR A 484 37.79 -100.11 -16.57
N LYS A 485 38.29 -100.19 -15.36
CA LYS A 485 37.64 -100.94 -14.27
C LYS A 485 36.42 -100.28 -13.71
N PRO A 486 35.37 -101.00 -13.34
CA PRO A 486 34.16 -100.41 -12.74
C PRO A 486 34.46 -99.55 -11.52
N ALA A 487 35.49 -99.84 -10.74
CA ALA A 487 35.89 -99.06 -9.59
C ALA A 487 36.38 -97.65 -9.94
N ASP A 488 37.03 -97.45 -11.12
CA ASP A 488 37.49 -96.12 -11.58
C ASP A 488 36.33 -95.26 -12.02
N ILE A 489 35.30 -95.87 -12.59
CA ILE A 489 34.06 -95.12 -13.00
C ILE A 489 33.26 -94.70 -11.80
N ILE A 490 33.15 -95.55 -10.78
CA ILE A 490 32.49 -95.21 -9.52
C ILE A 490 33.21 -94.05 -8.82
N ASN A 491 34.55 -94.12 -8.82
CA ASN A 491 35.34 -93.00 -8.25
C ASN A 491 35.17 -91.68 -9.01
N ASP A 492 35.05 -91.70 -10.33
CA ASP A 492 34.76 -90.49 -11.14
C ASP A 492 33.32 -89.94 -10.87
N LEU A 493 32.36 -90.88 -10.76
CA LEU A 493 30.96 -90.45 -10.41
C LEU A 493 30.89 -89.90 -9.01
N ASP A 494 31.59 -90.42 -8.04
CA ASP A 494 31.69 -89.85 -6.69
C ASP A 494 32.32 -88.45 -6.72
N ASN A 495 33.38 -88.29 -7.53
CA ASN A 495 33.98 -86.96 -7.71
C ASN A 495 33.02 -85.94 -8.37
N ILE A 496 32.25 -86.34 -9.40
CA ILE A 496 31.24 -85.55 -10.05
C ILE A 496 30.16 -85.19 -9.04
N TYR A 497 29.66 -86.08 -8.25
CA TYR A 497 28.70 -85.86 -7.19
C TYR A 497 29.23 -84.88 -6.16
N LEU A 498 30.46 -85.01 -5.70
CA LEU A 498 31.07 -84.06 -4.75
C LEU A 498 31.29 -82.70 -5.34
N GLN A 499 31.62 -82.57 -6.63
CA GLN A 499 31.74 -81.32 -7.32
C GLN A 499 30.34 -80.59 -7.46
N THR A 500 29.31 -81.34 -7.86
CA THR A 500 27.95 -80.87 -7.95
C THR A 500 27.47 -80.31 -6.62
N ARG A 501 27.69 -81.07 -5.56
CA ARG A 501 27.37 -80.71 -4.19
C ARG A 501 28.13 -79.45 -3.75
N ALA A 502 29.41 -79.33 -4.10
CA ALA A 502 30.21 -78.13 -3.77
C ALA A 502 29.71 -76.90 -4.50
N ILE A 503 29.30 -76.99 -5.77
CA ILE A 503 28.75 -75.91 -6.55
C ILE A 503 27.37 -75.47 -5.99
N SER A 504 26.53 -76.43 -5.57
CA SER A 504 25.25 -76.15 -4.94
C SER A 504 25.44 -75.41 -3.62
N HIS A 505 26.26 -75.94 -2.71
CA HIS A 505 26.52 -75.30 -1.41
C HIS A 505 27.22 -73.94 -1.49
N GLU A 506 27.96 -73.63 -2.56
CA GLU A 506 28.59 -72.37 -2.75
C GLU A 506 27.51 -71.27 -3.08
N ASN A 507 26.35 -71.66 -3.62
CA ASN A 507 25.28 -70.83 -4.08
C ASN A 507 24.00 -70.91 -3.21
N ASP A 508 23.97 -71.79 -2.20
CA ASP A 508 22.85 -71.93 -1.28
C ASP A 508 22.65 -70.60 -0.42
N SER A 509 21.43 -70.21 -0.20
CA SER A 509 21.08 -69.16 0.74
C SER A 509 21.32 -69.64 2.17
N ILE A 510 22.27 -69.00 2.86
CA ILE A 510 22.56 -69.32 4.27
C ILE A 510 21.44 -68.77 5.13
N GLU A 511 20.77 -69.59 5.90
CA GLU A 511 19.79 -69.18 6.86
C GLU A 511 20.45 -68.35 7.95
N THR A 512 19.88 -67.09 8.16
CA THR A 512 20.43 -66.11 9.08
C THR A 512 19.36 -65.67 10.07
N GLY A 513 19.76 -65.11 11.21
CA GLY A 513 18.84 -64.60 12.22
C GLY A 513 18.66 -65.61 13.36
N LYS A 514 17.43 -65.86 13.80
CA LYS A 514 17.15 -66.65 14.99
C LYS A 514 17.48 -68.15 14.81
N ASP A 515 17.37 -68.64 13.60
CA ASP A 515 17.55 -70.08 13.27
C ASP A 515 19.00 -70.41 12.89
N PHE A 516 19.89 -69.37 12.86
CA PHE A 516 21.27 -69.54 12.49
C PHE A 516 22.07 -70.51 13.44
N ASP A 517 21.72 -70.50 14.74
CA ASP A 517 22.39 -71.39 15.71
C ASP A 517 22.15 -72.87 15.37
N ASP A 518 20.91 -73.18 15.05
CA ASP A 518 20.54 -74.58 14.68
C ASP A 518 21.15 -74.94 13.31
N TYR A 519 21.08 -74.05 12.36
CA TYR A 519 21.70 -74.21 11.04
C TYR A 519 23.20 -74.33 11.11
N PHE A 520 23.86 -73.63 12.02
CA PHE A 520 25.30 -73.79 12.27
C PHE A 520 25.64 -75.10 12.96
N ARG A 521 24.82 -75.59 13.88
CA ARG A 521 24.97 -76.91 14.54
C ARG A 521 24.81 -78.07 13.55
N ASP A 522 23.89 -77.98 12.62
CA ASP A 522 23.73 -78.94 11.54
C ASP A 522 24.97 -79.01 10.64
N LEU A 523 25.58 -77.82 10.35
CA LEU A 523 26.87 -77.81 9.67
C LEU A 523 27.94 -78.65 10.43
N VAL A 524 28.08 -78.34 11.72
CA VAL A 524 29.05 -79.08 12.55
C VAL A 524 28.75 -80.61 12.62
N ALA A 525 27.46 -80.94 12.80
CA ALA A 525 27.00 -82.33 12.83
C ALA A 525 27.30 -83.13 11.51
N SER A 526 27.16 -82.40 10.36
CA SER A 526 27.42 -83.00 9.05
C SER A 526 28.88 -83.41 8.81
N TYR A 527 29.82 -82.85 9.57
CA TYR A 527 31.25 -83.21 9.53
C TYR A 527 31.71 -84.07 10.72
N ASN A 528 30.86 -84.22 11.74
CA ASN A 528 31.14 -85.08 12.88
C ASN A 528 30.86 -86.52 12.52
N SER A 529 31.85 -87.44 12.69
CA SER A 529 31.77 -88.85 12.31
C SER A 529 32.56 -89.68 13.29
N ASP A 530 32.45 -91.04 13.16
CA ASP A 530 33.24 -91.93 13.96
C ASP A 530 34.76 -91.84 13.68
N ALA A 531 35.10 -91.37 12.47
CA ALA A 531 36.51 -91.18 12.09
C ALA A 531 37.08 -89.82 12.62
N CYS A 532 36.26 -88.82 12.86
CA CYS A 532 36.69 -87.53 13.38
C CYS A 532 35.60 -86.89 14.25
N LYS A 533 35.93 -86.64 15.51
CA LYS A 533 35.02 -85.99 16.47
C LYS A 533 35.28 -84.49 16.50
N ILE A 534 34.18 -83.69 16.44
CA ILE A 534 34.25 -82.21 16.56
C ILE A 534 33.70 -81.82 17.94
N ILE A 535 34.51 -81.18 18.73
CA ILE A 535 34.15 -80.70 20.09
C ILE A 535 33.95 -79.20 20.03
N LEU A 536 32.77 -78.73 20.46
CA LEU A 536 32.43 -77.31 20.62
C LEU A 536 32.63 -76.91 22.09
N LYS A 537 33.59 -76.06 22.37
CA LYS A 537 33.87 -75.54 23.73
C LYS A 537 33.49 -74.07 23.82
N ASP A 538 32.68 -73.71 24.82
CA ASP A 538 32.29 -72.33 25.16
C ASP A 538 31.63 -71.56 24.00
N LEU A 539 31.04 -72.22 23.02
CA LEU A 539 30.39 -71.60 21.84
C LEU A 539 29.15 -70.81 22.24
N ALA A 540 28.53 -71.07 23.40
CA ALA A 540 27.40 -70.30 23.95
C ALA A 540 27.77 -68.82 24.23
N SER A 541 29.06 -68.51 24.44
CA SER A 541 29.57 -67.17 24.63
C SER A 541 29.43 -66.29 23.39
N LEU A 542 29.29 -66.88 22.19
CA LEU A 542 29.21 -66.19 20.90
C LEU A 542 27.81 -65.67 20.53
N ASP A 543 26.79 -66.03 21.29
CA ASP A 543 25.39 -65.64 21.00
C ASP A 543 25.09 -65.53 19.47
N LEU A 544 25.22 -66.63 18.78
CA LEU A 544 25.11 -66.70 17.32
C LEU A 544 23.86 -66.10 16.76
N LYS A 545 22.73 -66.17 17.50
CA LYS A 545 21.42 -65.60 17.11
C LYS A 545 21.38 -64.02 17.05
N LYS A 546 22.27 -63.35 17.79
CA LYS A 546 22.36 -61.93 17.87
C LYS A 546 23.45 -61.33 16.98
N LEU A 547 24.23 -62.11 16.30
CA LEU A 547 25.22 -61.62 15.35
C LEU A 547 24.53 -60.98 14.12
N ALA A 548 25.11 -59.89 13.58
CA ALA A 548 24.69 -59.32 12.31
C ALA A 548 24.70 -60.40 11.20
N LYS A 549 23.73 -60.37 10.31
CA LYS A 549 23.55 -61.36 9.24
C LYS A 549 24.82 -61.60 8.41
N GLU A 550 25.54 -60.56 8.11
CA GLU A 550 26.78 -60.58 7.36
C GLU A 550 27.85 -61.42 8.11
N LYS A 551 27.91 -61.28 9.43
CA LYS A 551 28.84 -62.04 10.26
C LYS A 551 28.43 -63.49 10.33
N GLN A 552 27.15 -63.82 10.43
CA GLN A 552 26.63 -65.17 10.41
C GLN A 552 27.02 -65.91 9.10
N ILE A 553 26.79 -65.23 7.96
CA ILE A 553 27.17 -65.77 6.64
C ILE A 553 28.68 -66.03 6.54
N VAL A 554 29.48 -65.04 7.00
CA VAL A 554 30.93 -65.18 6.96
C VAL A 554 31.40 -66.38 7.84
N LEU A 555 30.88 -66.44 9.06
CA LEU A 555 31.24 -67.54 9.96
C LEU A 555 30.86 -68.88 9.37
N TYR A 556 29.63 -69.03 8.88
CA TYR A 556 29.22 -70.31 8.24
C TYR A 556 30.16 -70.73 7.12
N ARG A 557 30.47 -69.80 6.23
CA ARG A 557 31.35 -70.05 5.08
C ARG A 557 32.79 -70.34 5.49
N VAL A 558 33.28 -69.66 6.52
CA VAL A 558 34.64 -69.94 7.06
C VAL A 558 34.72 -71.30 7.68
N PHE A 559 33.78 -71.70 8.51
CA PHE A 559 33.79 -73.03 9.14
C PHE A 559 33.56 -74.13 8.14
N ASN A 560 32.67 -73.97 7.18
CA ASN A 560 32.47 -74.93 6.13
C ASN A 560 33.78 -75.20 5.35
N GLU A 561 34.49 -74.09 5.01
CA GLU A 561 35.80 -74.22 4.32
C GLU A 561 36.87 -74.92 5.20
N LEU A 562 36.93 -74.58 6.49
CA LEU A 562 37.85 -75.28 7.42
C LEU A 562 37.52 -76.76 7.60
N PHE A 563 36.22 -77.08 7.68
CA PHE A 563 35.81 -78.53 7.79
C PHE A 563 36.01 -79.29 6.49
N VAL A 564 35.80 -78.67 5.32
CA VAL A 564 36.14 -79.30 4.03
C VAL A 564 37.63 -79.56 3.94
N ASN A 565 38.46 -78.56 4.34
CA ASN A 565 39.91 -78.71 4.34
C ASN A 565 40.36 -79.78 5.32
N MET A 566 39.78 -79.87 6.50
CA MET A 566 40.04 -80.95 7.48
C MET A 566 39.73 -82.33 6.88
N ARG A 567 38.54 -82.45 6.34
CA ARG A 567 38.11 -83.74 5.76
C ARG A 567 38.97 -84.20 4.57
N LYS A 568 39.40 -83.29 3.70
CA LYS A 568 40.18 -83.57 2.51
C LYS A 568 41.67 -83.77 2.77
N HIS A 569 42.25 -83.12 3.77
CA HIS A 569 43.67 -82.94 3.84
C HIS A 569 44.28 -83.24 5.22
N SER A 570 43.48 -83.10 6.31
CA SER A 570 44.07 -83.14 7.66
C SER A 570 44.28 -84.57 8.21
N LYS A 571 43.48 -85.57 7.87
CA LYS A 571 43.41 -86.86 8.54
C LYS A 571 43.27 -86.76 10.05
N ALA A 572 42.63 -85.69 10.54
CA ALA A 572 42.38 -85.44 11.96
C ALA A 572 41.33 -86.43 12.49
N THR A 573 41.52 -86.86 13.73
CA THR A 573 40.57 -87.68 14.48
C THR A 573 39.79 -86.83 15.50
N LEU A 574 40.30 -85.63 15.79
CA LEU A 574 39.70 -84.69 16.74
C LEU A 574 39.87 -83.28 16.25
N VAL A 575 38.80 -82.55 16.27
CA VAL A 575 38.74 -81.04 16.06
C VAL A 575 38.14 -80.40 17.26
N MET A 576 38.72 -79.31 17.70
CA MET A 576 38.19 -78.49 18.78
C MET A 576 37.89 -77.09 18.24
N LEU A 577 36.68 -76.62 18.43
CA LEU A 577 36.26 -75.24 18.25
C LEU A 577 36.02 -74.62 19.61
N SER A 578 36.73 -73.53 19.93
CA SER A 578 36.49 -72.79 21.16
C SER A 578 36.22 -71.31 20.83
N CYS A 579 35.32 -70.72 21.58
CA CYS A 579 35.04 -69.33 21.47
C CYS A 579 35.26 -68.65 22.84
N GLU A 580 35.99 -67.55 22.83
CA GLU A 580 36.21 -66.71 24.01
C GLU A 580 35.81 -65.24 23.71
N LYS A 581 35.12 -64.62 24.64
CA LYS A 581 34.77 -63.19 24.54
C LYS A 581 35.83 -62.37 25.28
N ILE A 582 36.69 -61.67 24.54
CA ILE A 582 37.75 -60.83 25.09
C ILE A 582 37.31 -59.31 24.89
N LYS A 583 36.90 -58.64 25.99
CA LYS A 583 36.41 -57.28 25.95
C LYS A 583 35.25 -57.11 24.95
N ASN A 584 35.47 -56.42 23.85
CA ASN A 584 34.46 -56.10 22.81
C ASN A 584 34.69 -56.93 21.52
N GLN A 585 35.44 -58.03 21.60
CA GLN A 585 35.73 -58.88 20.47
C GLN A 585 35.46 -60.34 20.82
N TYR A 586 35.11 -61.11 19.80
CA TYR A 586 35.09 -62.56 19.91
C TYR A 586 36.38 -63.11 19.33
N GLN A 587 37.02 -64.01 20.05
CA GLN A 587 38.11 -64.79 19.57
C GLN A 587 37.63 -66.25 19.37
N ILE A 588 37.79 -66.77 18.16
CA ILE A 588 37.42 -68.11 17.81
C ILE A 588 38.72 -68.87 17.48
N ILE A 589 38.87 -70.06 18.06
CA ILE A 589 40.03 -70.90 17.88
C ILE A 589 39.52 -72.22 17.34
N TYR A 590 40.00 -72.58 16.18
CA TYR A 590 39.86 -73.87 15.57
C TYR A 590 41.19 -74.63 15.71
N VAL A 591 41.19 -75.89 16.19
CA VAL A 591 42.37 -76.73 16.31
C VAL A 591 42.02 -78.12 15.82
N ASP A 592 42.79 -78.70 14.89
CA ASP A 592 42.72 -80.10 14.54
C ASP A 592 44.01 -80.81 14.89
N ASN A 593 43.93 -82.11 15.19
CA ASN A 593 45.08 -83.02 15.52
C ASN A 593 45.63 -83.77 14.31
N GLY A 594 45.41 -83.28 13.09
CA GLY A 594 45.82 -83.95 11.88
C GLY A 594 47.30 -83.80 11.55
N ILE A 595 47.63 -84.09 10.28
CA ILE A 595 49.04 -84.11 9.82
C ILE A 595 49.65 -82.71 9.66
N GLY A 596 48.82 -81.65 9.63
CA GLY A 596 49.29 -80.31 9.34
C GLY A 596 49.86 -80.15 7.93
N PHE A 597 50.56 -79.05 7.67
CA PHE A 597 51.26 -78.81 6.40
C PHE A 597 52.70 -79.39 6.51
N LYS A 598 53.20 -79.95 5.41
CA LYS A 598 54.53 -80.56 5.39
C LYS A 598 55.71 -79.60 5.59
N GLU A 599 55.53 -78.36 5.28
CA GLU A 599 56.52 -77.28 5.43
C GLU A 599 56.09 -76.28 6.50
N ASN A 600 57.03 -75.64 7.18
CA ASN A 600 56.76 -74.62 8.17
C ASN A 600 56.13 -73.31 7.56
N LYS A 601 56.14 -73.19 6.24
CA LYS A 601 55.47 -72.12 5.52
C LYS A 601 54.12 -72.59 4.99
N ILE A 602 53.03 -71.95 5.44
CA ILE A 602 51.71 -72.21 4.94
C ILE A 602 51.58 -71.60 3.54
N ILE A 603 51.51 -72.44 2.52
CA ILE A 603 51.23 -71.98 1.17
C ILE A 603 49.72 -71.85 1.04
N PHE A 604 49.27 -70.61 1.01
CA PHE A 604 47.84 -70.25 0.87
C PHE A 604 47.32 -70.66 -0.50
N LYS A 605 46.76 -71.88 -0.60
CA LYS A 605 45.92 -72.25 -1.75
C LYS A 605 44.57 -71.58 -1.63
N ASN A 606 43.80 -71.56 -2.71
CA ASN A 606 42.58 -70.75 -2.87
C ASN A 606 41.58 -70.78 -1.67
N GLY A 607 41.44 -71.96 -1.00
CA GLY A 607 40.52 -72.08 0.13
C GLY A 607 40.91 -71.25 1.36
N LEU A 608 42.16 -71.36 1.85
CA LEU A 608 42.59 -70.56 3.01
C LEU A 608 42.68 -69.07 2.71
N LYS A 609 42.99 -68.68 1.47
CA LYS A 609 42.91 -67.25 1.03
C LYS A 609 41.48 -66.75 1.08
N ASN A 610 40.49 -67.55 0.71
CA ASN A 610 39.07 -67.18 0.82
C ASN A 610 38.65 -67.02 2.27
N VAL A 611 39.09 -67.86 3.18
CA VAL A 611 38.84 -67.76 4.63
C VAL A 611 39.42 -66.46 5.17
N GLU A 612 40.63 -66.08 4.84
CA GLU A 612 41.27 -64.83 5.23
C GLU A 612 40.47 -63.60 4.69
N THR A 613 40.15 -63.64 3.40
CA THR A 613 39.40 -62.53 2.77
C THR A 613 38.05 -62.36 3.42
N ARG A 614 37.31 -63.40 3.70
CA ARG A 614 36.01 -63.41 4.35
C ARG A 614 36.08 -62.86 5.77
N ILE A 615 37.07 -63.25 6.58
CA ILE A 615 37.22 -62.66 7.93
C ILE A 615 37.53 -61.14 7.87
N LYS A 616 38.30 -60.68 6.88
CA LYS A 616 38.56 -59.24 6.65
C LYS A 616 37.31 -58.50 6.30
N THR A 617 36.30 -59.03 5.61
CA THR A 617 35.05 -58.36 5.29
C THR A 617 34.23 -58.02 6.51
N ILE A 618 34.41 -58.73 7.63
CA ILE A 618 33.76 -58.37 8.91
C ILE A 618 34.71 -57.61 9.86
N ASN A 619 35.75 -56.97 9.31
CA ASN A 619 36.79 -56.30 10.07
C ASN A 619 37.47 -57.18 11.13
N GLY A 620 37.62 -58.48 10.84
CA GLY A 620 38.30 -59.44 11.67
C GLY A 620 39.77 -59.63 11.28
N THR A 621 40.52 -60.20 12.16
CA THR A 621 41.90 -60.64 11.94
C THR A 621 41.99 -62.20 12.04
N ILE A 622 42.87 -62.87 11.27
CA ILE A 622 43.02 -64.25 11.31
C ILE A 622 44.54 -64.64 11.29
N THR A 623 44.89 -65.60 12.06
CA THR A 623 46.25 -66.21 12.10
C THR A 623 46.16 -67.70 12.00
N PHE A 624 47.14 -68.26 11.31
CA PHE A 624 47.26 -69.71 11.13
C PHE A 624 48.60 -70.20 11.74
N GLU A 625 48.49 -71.11 12.67
CA GLU A 625 49.67 -71.76 13.30
C GLU A 625 49.73 -73.23 12.84
N ASN A 626 50.78 -73.61 12.13
CA ASN A 626 51.01 -75.01 11.66
C ASN A 626 52.10 -75.70 12.50
N LYS A 627 51.81 -76.89 12.95
CA LYS A 627 52.81 -77.74 13.54
C LYS A 627 52.87 -79.08 12.77
N PRO A 628 53.89 -79.33 11.91
CA PRO A 628 53.95 -80.52 11.14
C PRO A 628 53.82 -81.78 12.03
N GLY A 629 52.89 -82.70 11.68
CA GLY A 629 52.56 -83.90 12.45
C GLY A 629 51.72 -83.65 13.73
N LYS A 630 51.32 -82.40 14.03
CA LYS A 630 50.52 -82.05 15.24
C LYS A 630 49.27 -81.24 14.93
N GLY A 631 48.89 -81.11 13.64
CA GLY A 631 47.68 -80.49 13.17
C GLY A 631 47.80 -78.97 12.86
N LEU A 632 46.65 -78.33 12.56
CA LEU A 632 46.49 -76.95 12.23
C LEU A 632 45.71 -76.24 13.33
N LYS A 633 46.20 -75.06 13.75
CA LYS A 633 45.44 -74.13 14.62
C LYS A 633 45.15 -72.86 13.88
N VAL A 634 43.88 -72.42 13.85
CA VAL A 634 43.40 -71.18 13.25
C VAL A 634 42.76 -70.33 14.33
N ILE A 635 43.22 -69.09 14.45
CA ILE A 635 42.69 -68.11 15.43
C ILE A 635 42.18 -66.95 14.65
N PHE A 636 40.94 -66.58 14.85
CA PHE A 636 40.39 -65.36 14.27
C PHE A 636 39.55 -64.55 15.27
N ASN A 637 39.69 -63.24 15.13
CA ASN A 637 39.07 -62.31 16.02
C ASN A 637 38.15 -61.33 15.19
N PHE A 638 37.01 -60.99 15.72
CA PHE A 638 36.15 -59.99 15.13
C PHE A 638 35.35 -59.23 16.21
N LYS A 639 34.94 -57.95 15.94
CA LYS A 639 34.16 -57.18 16.89
C LYS A 639 32.76 -57.78 17.03
N LYS A 640 32.17 -57.60 18.21
CA LYS A 640 30.79 -57.98 18.49
C LYS A 640 29.78 -57.39 17.51
#